data_6816b67558d0a70b54dc8227bf326dde
#
_entry.id   6816b67558d0a70b54dc8227bf326dde
#
_cell.length_a   1.000
_cell.length_b   1.000
_cell.length_c   1.000
_cell.angle_alpha   90.00
_cell.angle_beta   90.00
_cell.angle_gamma   90.00
#
_symmetry.space_group_name_H-M   'P 1'
#
loop_
_entity.id
_entity.type
_entity.pdbx_description
1 polymer ?
#
loop_
_entity_poly.entity_id
_entity_poly.type
_entity_poly.pdbx_seq_one_letter_code
_entity_poly.pdbx_strand_id
1 'polypeptide(L)'
;MPFQLASDYQPQGDQAQAIAKLTQSIASGNRHQTLLGVTGSGKTFTAANIIRNIDRPTLVMSHNKTLAAQLYSEFKQFFPDNAVEYFVSYFDYYQPEAYIPRSDTYIEKDSSINEEIERLRLSTTSSLLTRRDVIVIASVSCIYGLGSPEDYAQMLSQLYVGQQISREGLLAKLVDMLYERNDIGFTRGKFRVRGDVVEVHPANVDEDAFRIEFFGDEIDRISRFDPLTGTVAESLKKLTIFPAKQFVTPTDKLRRAQVTIREELDERIAWFESQGKLLEAQRLKMRTEYDLEMIQEMGFCSGIENYSRHLSGRPPGARPGTLLDFFPRDFLCVIDESHASVPQIGGMYEGDRSRKSVLVDYGFRLPSAMDNRPLRFPEFMERTGQILYISATPAEFEITNSVVGNKDYVPHKRDRIGVDESVPFAIAGAPRVESTQGASTVSPDTFDTNSPGMPLVVEQIIRPTGLLDPQITIRPLKTQIDDTLELCRVRIEKQERVLVTTLTKRTAEDLSDYFRDLGIKVRYLHSDIDTIERVEILRALRAGEFDVLVGINLLREGLDLPEVSLVCILDADKEGYLRSQTSLIQTAGRAARHINGEVILFADTITGSMQRLIEVTEYRRARQIAYNTEHNITPRSVRRAVQESLHLILKSGKKETSLREMTGDFDLSEVLTELEVEMQEASASMEYEKAALLRDQIMELKAGAGIDKIEPKRQPVSYKAAAKGMKFGKKLGKRG
;
A
#
# COMPACT_ATOMS: atom_id res chain seq x y z
N MET A 1 -17.09 11.00 18.93
CA MET A 1 -16.44 12.20 19.49
C MET A 1 -15.97 13.04 18.32
N PRO A 2 -15.82 14.37 18.44
CA PRO A 2 -15.15 15.15 17.40
C PRO A 2 -13.66 14.84 17.37
N PHE A 3 -13.00 15.12 16.24
CA PHE A 3 -11.55 14.97 16.15
C PHE A 3 -10.83 16.04 16.96
N GLN A 4 -9.95 15.62 17.86
CA GLN A 4 -9.14 16.50 18.70
C GLN A 4 -7.67 16.42 18.30
N LEU A 5 -7.17 17.50 17.69
CA LEU A 5 -5.77 17.58 17.27
C LEU A 5 -4.89 17.96 18.47
N ALA A 6 -4.03 17.04 18.89
CA ALA A 6 -3.00 17.29 19.91
C ALA A 6 -1.68 17.64 19.18
N SER A 7 -1.31 18.91 19.18
CA SER A 7 -0.08 19.37 18.56
C SER A 7 0.36 20.72 19.11
N ASP A 8 1.66 20.83 19.41
CA ASP A 8 2.29 22.11 19.78
C ASP A 8 2.59 22.98 18.54
N TYR A 9 2.47 22.41 17.34
CA TYR A 9 2.70 23.12 16.10
C TYR A 9 1.53 24.01 15.73
N GLN A 10 1.85 25.20 15.24
CA GLN A 10 0.89 26.12 14.63
C GLN A 10 1.12 26.17 13.10
N PRO A 11 0.07 26.33 12.29
CA PRO A 11 0.21 26.47 10.85
C PRO A 11 1.13 27.65 10.48
N GLN A 12 2.15 27.40 9.67
CA GLN A 12 3.14 28.39 9.23
C GLN A 12 3.26 28.40 7.69
N GLY A 13 3.71 29.52 7.15
CA GLY A 13 3.87 29.70 5.72
C GLY A 13 2.57 29.47 4.95
N ASP A 14 2.62 28.68 3.89
CA ASP A 14 1.46 28.36 3.05
C ASP A 14 0.43 27.44 3.75
N GLN A 15 0.77 26.83 4.91
CA GLN A 15 -0.10 25.85 5.58
C GLN A 15 -1.45 26.44 5.99
N ALA A 16 -1.46 27.66 6.59
CA ALA A 16 -2.70 28.29 7.05
C ALA A 16 -3.66 28.53 5.88
N GLN A 17 -3.15 29.06 4.77
CA GLN A 17 -3.92 29.29 3.55
C GLN A 17 -4.38 27.97 2.92
N ALA A 18 -3.51 26.95 2.85
CA ALA A 18 -3.84 25.65 2.30
C ALA A 18 -4.95 24.96 3.10
N ILE A 19 -4.87 24.98 4.45
CA ILE A 19 -5.90 24.44 5.34
C ILE A 19 -7.23 25.15 5.08
N ALA A 20 -7.25 26.49 5.06
CA ALA A 20 -8.47 27.25 4.87
C ALA A 20 -9.13 26.95 3.51
N LYS A 21 -8.36 27.04 2.41
CA LYS A 21 -8.86 26.82 1.04
C LYS A 21 -9.38 25.41 0.83
N LEU A 22 -8.63 24.39 1.25
CA LEU A 22 -9.01 23.00 1.06
C LEU A 22 -10.21 22.62 1.96
N THR A 23 -10.25 23.10 3.20
CA THR A 23 -11.42 22.91 4.08
C THR A 23 -12.66 23.54 3.47
N GLN A 24 -12.57 24.76 2.97
CA GLN A 24 -13.68 25.46 2.29
C GLN A 24 -14.12 24.69 1.04
N SER A 25 -13.17 24.22 0.20
CA SER A 25 -13.50 23.44 -1.00
C SER A 25 -14.27 22.17 -0.67
N ILE A 26 -13.82 21.41 0.34
CA ILE A 26 -14.50 20.19 0.78
C ILE A 26 -15.89 20.53 1.37
N ALA A 27 -16.00 21.59 2.18
CA ALA A 27 -17.26 22.04 2.76
C ALA A 27 -18.27 22.50 1.68
N SER A 28 -17.78 23.10 0.58
CA SER A 28 -18.59 23.50 -0.57
C SER A 28 -19.05 22.30 -1.44
N GLY A 29 -18.66 21.08 -1.11
CA GLY A 29 -19.10 19.87 -1.81
C GLY A 29 -18.30 19.53 -3.07
N ASN A 30 -17.17 20.20 -3.34
CA ASN A 30 -16.32 19.84 -4.46
C ASN A 30 -15.74 18.44 -4.25
N ARG A 31 -15.73 17.64 -5.33
CA ARG A 31 -15.35 16.23 -5.25
C ARG A 31 -13.84 16.03 -5.20
N HIS A 32 -13.09 16.77 -6.00
CA HIS A 32 -11.65 16.62 -6.16
C HIS A 32 -10.92 17.90 -5.79
N GLN A 33 -9.89 17.79 -4.99
CA GLN A 33 -8.96 18.87 -4.67
C GLN A 33 -7.55 18.33 -4.49
N THR A 34 -6.55 19.11 -4.87
CA THR A 34 -5.14 18.73 -4.81
C THR A 34 -4.33 19.67 -3.93
N LEU A 35 -3.59 19.11 -2.99
CA LEU A 35 -2.53 19.77 -2.25
C LEU A 35 -1.19 19.49 -2.95
N LEU A 36 -0.66 20.47 -3.68
CA LEU A 36 0.69 20.41 -4.22
C LEU A 36 1.66 20.85 -3.11
N GLY A 37 2.17 19.87 -2.35
CA GLY A 37 3.02 20.15 -1.20
C GLY A 37 4.44 19.62 -1.38
N VAL A 38 5.44 20.51 -1.34
CA VAL A 38 6.84 20.09 -1.44
C VAL A 38 7.29 19.24 -0.26
N THR A 39 8.35 18.47 -0.45
CA THR A 39 8.95 17.68 0.62
C THR A 39 9.40 18.58 1.78
N GLY A 40 8.99 18.25 3.00
CA GLY A 40 9.32 19.03 4.21
C GLY A 40 8.44 20.26 4.47
N SER A 41 7.37 20.49 3.68
CA SER A 41 6.42 21.58 3.93
C SER A 41 5.38 21.27 5.02
N GLY A 42 5.35 20.05 5.56
CA GLY A 42 4.38 19.64 6.59
C GLY A 42 3.02 19.20 6.05
N LYS A 43 2.98 18.51 4.91
CA LYS A 43 1.75 17.99 4.27
C LYS A 43 0.86 17.21 5.24
N THR A 44 1.46 16.30 6.04
CA THR A 44 0.72 15.48 7.02
C THR A 44 0.02 16.34 8.07
N PHE A 45 0.69 17.38 8.57
CA PHE A 45 0.10 18.32 9.53
C PHE A 45 -1.04 19.14 8.92
N THR A 46 -0.90 19.55 7.65
CA THR A 46 -1.97 20.21 6.89
C THR A 46 -3.18 19.28 6.73
N ALA A 47 -2.95 18.03 6.34
CA ALA A 47 -4.01 17.01 6.25
C ALA A 47 -4.71 16.77 7.59
N ALA A 48 -3.95 16.66 8.69
CA ALA A 48 -4.50 16.49 10.03
C ALA A 48 -5.43 17.67 10.44
N ASN A 49 -5.03 18.91 10.14
CA ASN A 49 -5.88 20.08 10.39
C ASN A 49 -7.14 20.09 9.53
N ILE A 50 -7.06 19.67 8.26
CA ILE A 50 -8.23 19.55 7.39
C ILE A 50 -9.19 18.49 7.93
N ILE A 51 -8.68 17.32 8.33
CA ILE A 51 -9.48 16.23 8.94
C ILE A 51 -10.20 16.72 10.19
N ARG A 52 -9.49 17.40 11.10
CA ARG A 52 -10.10 18.03 12.28
C ARG A 52 -11.23 18.98 11.93
N ASN A 53 -11.03 19.85 10.92
CA ASN A 53 -11.99 20.88 10.54
C ASN A 53 -13.24 20.29 9.85
N ILE A 54 -13.09 19.20 9.10
CA ILE A 54 -14.19 18.53 8.39
C ILE A 54 -14.96 17.59 9.29
N ASP A 55 -14.33 17.04 10.33
CA ASP A 55 -14.93 16.16 11.37
C ASP A 55 -15.73 14.99 10.80
N ARG A 56 -15.15 14.28 9.82
CA ARG A 56 -15.74 13.09 9.19
C ARG A 56 -14.77 11.91 9.19
N PRO A 57 -15.27 10.64 9.24
CA PRO A 57 -14.43 9.47 9.05
C PRO A 57 -13.54 9.64 7.81
N THR A 58 -12.27 9.31 7.94
CA THR A 58 -11.29 9.58 6.89
C THR A 58 -10.48 8.33 6.57
N LEU A 59 -10.37 8.02 5.27
CA LEU A 59 -9.44 7.04 4.73
C LEU A 59 -8.21 7.79 4.19
N VAL A 60 -7.02 7.47 4.69
CA VAL A 60 -5.75 7.97 4.18
C VAL A 60 -5.05 6.82 3.47
N MET A 61 -4.93 6.91 2.16
CA MET A 61 -4.29 5.89 1.33
C MET A 61 -2.83 6.23 1.07
N SER A 62 -1.98 5.21 1.15
CA SER A 62 -0.58 5.27 0.78
C SER A 62 -0.21 4.10 -0.14
N HIS A 63 0.71 4.33 -1.07
CA HIS A 63 1.09 3.33 -2.08
C HIS A 63 1.93 2.17 -1.53
N ASN A 64 2.56 2.30 -0.35
CA ASN A 64 3.35 1.22 0.27
C ASN A 64 3.16 1.11 1.79
N LYS A 65 3.54 -0.05 2.37
CA LYS A 65 3.40 -0.36 3.80
C LYS A 65 4.26 0.54 4.69
N THR A 66 5.47 0.87 4.26
CA THR A 66 6.44 1.65 5.05
C THR A 66 5.95 3.08 5.25
N LEU A 67 5.49 3.73 4.17
CA LEU A 67 4.91 5.07 4.26
C LEU A 67 3.60 5.05 5.04
N ALA A 68 2.76 4.02 4.85
CA ALA A 68 1.54 3.85 5.64
C ALA A 68 1.85 3.74 7.15
N ALA A 69 2.90 2.99 7.54
CA ALA A 69 3.32 2.89 8.94
C ALA A 69 3.82 4.22 9.52
N GLN A 70 4.58 4.99 8.73
CA GLN A 70 5.00 6.34 9.12
C GLN A 70 3.79 7.26 9.33
N LEU A 71 2.87 7.30 8.37
CA LEU A 71 1.64 8.09 8.47
C LEU A 71 0.80 7.67 9.68
N TYR A 72 0.66 6.37 9.93
CA TYR A 72 -0.04 5.85 11.10
C TYR A 72 0.56 6.39 12.41
N SER A 73 1.89 6.34 12.54
CA SER A 73 2.58 6.87 13.71
C SER A 73 2.38 8.39 13.86
N GLU A 74 2.49 9.16 12.79
CA GLU A 74 2.29 10.61 12.80
C GLU A 74 0.83 10.96 13.16
N PHE A 75 -0.17 10.31 12.54
CA PHE A 75 -1.59 10.55 12.85
C PHE A 75 -1.96 10.11 14.26
N LYS A 76 -1.37 9.02 14.77
CA LYS A 76 -1.58 8.57 16.15
C LYS A 76 -1.08 9.60 17.18
N GLN A 77 0.02 10.29 16.86
CA GLN A 77 0.52 11.40 17.70
C GLN A 77 -0.40 12.64 17.61
N PHE A 78 -0.94 12.94 16.42
CA PHE A 78 -1.84 14.07 16.22
C PHE A 78 -3.24 13.84 16.84
N PHE A 79 -3.69 12.60 16.89
CA PHE A 79 -5.04 12.21 17.36
C PHE A 79 -4.98 11.08 18.39
N PRO A 80 -4.36 11.29 19.57
CA PRO A 80 -4.15 10.23 20.55
C PRO A 80 -5.45 9.64 21.11
N ASP A 81 -6.52 10.44 21.22
CA ASP A 81 -7.81 10.06 21.82
C ASP A 81 -8.84 9.58 20.78
N ASN A 82 -8.56 9.76 19.49
CA ASN A 82 -9.42 9.30 18.40
C ASN A 82 -8.98 7.93 17.88
N ALA A 83 -9.85 7.25 17.14
CA ALA A 83 -9.52 5.96 16.54
C ALA A 83 -8.65 6.18 15.29
N VAL A 84 -7.34 6.07 15.45
CA VAL A 84 -6.40 5.98 14.34
C VAL A 84 -6.08 4.52 14.12
N GLU A 85 -6.44 3.99 12.96
CA GLU A 85 -6.40 2.57 12.61
C GLU A 85 -5.44 2.31 11.44
N TYR A 86 -4.93 1.06 11.35
CA TYR A 86 -3.95 0.67 10.36
C TYR A 86 -4.44 -0.53 9.55
N PHE A 87 -4.54 -0.37 8.23
CA PHE A 87 -5.09 -1.38 7.34
C PHE A 87 -4.21 -1.60 6.11
N VAL A 88 -3.28 -2.53 6.22
CA VAL A 88 -2.38 -2.93 5.12
C VAL A 88 -2.49 -4.43 4.86
N SER A 89 -1.78 -4.96 3.87
CA SER A 89 -1.70 -6.41 3.67
C SER A 89 -1.13 -7.09 4.92
N TYR A 90 -1.82 -8.11 5.42
CA TYR A 90 -1.44 -8.84 6.64
C TYR A 90 -0.48 -10.00 6.38
N PHE A 91 -0.01 -10.16 5.16
CA PHE A 91 0.99 -11.17 4.83
C PHE A 91 2.40 -10.62 5.10
N ASP A 92 3.21 -11.40 5.81
CA ASP A 92 4.66 -11.19 5.92
C ASP A 92 5.35 -11.67 4.64
N TYR A 93 4.92 -12.83 4.16
CA TYR A 93 5.30 -13.37 2.86
C TYR A 93 4.03 -13.74 2.09
N TYR A 94 4.01 -13.45 0.80
CA TYR A 94 2.90 -13.78 -0.07
C TYR A 94 3.38 -14.16 -1.47
N GLN A 95 3.23 -15.44 -1.79
CA GLN A 95 3.38 -15.95 -3.15
C GLN A 95 1.99 -16.27 -3.71
N PRO A 96 1.50 -15.51 -4.69
CA PRO A 96 0.20 -15.80 -5.29
C PRO A 96 0.22 -17.10 -6.09
N GLU A 97 -0.89 -17.83 -6.05
CA GLU A 97 -1.11 -18.97 -6.92
C GLU A 97 -1.01 -18.56 -8.39
N ALA A 98 -0.20 -19.25 -9.18
CA ALA A 98 -0.02 -18.97 -10.59
C ALA A 98 0.25 -20.24 -11.41
N TYR A 99 -0.02 -20.19 -12.70
CA TYR A 99 0.33 -21.26 -13.63
C TYR A 99 1.04 -20.69 -14.87
N ILE A 100 2.15 -21.30 -15.24
CA ILE A 100 2.97 -20.92 -16.39
C ILE A 100 2.80 -21.99 -17.48
N PRO A 101 1.94 -21.76 -18.48
CA PRO A 101 1.64 -22.78 -19.50
C PRO A 101 2.84 -23.24 -20.31
N ARG A 102 3.81 -22.36 -20.56
CA ARG A 102 5.01 -22.67 -21.37
C ARG A 102 5.89 -23.75 -20.74
N SER A 103 6.00 -23.76 -19.43
CA SER A 103 6.84 -24.70 -18.67
C SER A 103 6.02 -25.76 -17.93
N ASP A 104 4.69 -25.75 -18.08
CA ASP A 104 3.75 -26.61 -17.31
C ASP A 104 4.05 -26.53 -15.80
N THR A 105 4.29 -25.33 -15.29
CA THR A 105 4.69 -25.11 -13.91
C THR A 105 3.51 -24.49 -13.14
N TYR A 106 3.04 -25.21 -12.14
CA TYR A 106 2.08 -24.68 -11.16
C TYR A 106 2.83 -24.18 -9.93
N ILE A 107 2.56 -22.94 -9.59
CA ILE A 107 3.06 -22.26 -8.37
C ILE A 107 1.92 -22.27 -7.37
N GLU A 108 2.10 -23.00 -6.28
CA GLU A 108 1.11 -23.03 -5.20
C GLU A 108 1.15 -21.71 -4.41
N LYS A 109 -0.04 -21.28 -3.92
CA LYS A 109 -0.12 -20.14 -3.01
C LYS A 109 0.66 -20.48 -1.73
N ASP A 110 1.63 -19.66 -1.41
CA ASP A 110 2.34 -19.69 -0.13
C ASP A 110 2.23 -18.34 0.57
N SER A 111 1.97 -18.37 1.88
CA SER A 111 1.79 -17.12 2.63
C SER A 111 1.96 -17.34 4.12
N SER A 112 2.63 -16.40 4.78
CA SER A 112 2.67 -16.29 6.23
C SER A 112 1.87 -15.07 6.69
N ILE A 113 1.09 -15.23 7.75
CA ILE A 113 0.21 -14.17 8.28
C ILE A 113 0.88 -13.53 9.48
N ASN A 114 0.93 -12.20 9.46
CA ASN A 114 1.31 -11.40 10.62
C ASN A 114 0.09 -11.19 11.53
N GLU A 115 0.11 -11.85 12.69
CA GLU A 115 -1.01 -11.81 13.65
C GLU A 115 -1.29 -10.41 14.18
N GLU A 116 -0.25 -9.56 14.28
CA GLU A 116 -0.42 -8.19 14.77
C GLU A 116 -1.10 -7.30 13.73
N ILE A 117 -0.74 -7.45 12.45
CA ILE A 117 -1.42 -6.73 11.37
C ILE A 117 -2.85 -7.26 11.20
N GLU A 118 -3.09 -8.58 11.37
CA GLU A 118 -4.45 -9.14 11.37
C GLU A 118 -5.30 -8.50 12.47
N ARG A 119 -4.76 -8.36 13.69
CA ARG A 119 -5.42 -7.67 14.81
C ARG A 119 -5.79 -6.22 14.46
N LEU A 120 -4.84 -5.45 13.92
CA LEU A 120 -5.06 -4.05 13.53
C LEU A 120 -6.14 -3.91 12.45
N ARG A 121 -6.21 -4.87 11.52
CA ARG A 121 -7.28 -4.91 10.51
C ARG A 121 -8.64 -5.20 11.12
N LEU A 122 -8.73 -6.14 12.08
CA LEU A 122 -9.96 -6.41 12.85
C LEU A 122 -10.37 -5.20 13.68
N SER A 123 -9.41 -4.51 14.31
CA SER A 123 -9.64 -3.25 15.01
C SER A 123 -10.25 -2.20 14.08
N THR A 124 -9.69 -2.05 12.87
CA THR A 124 -10.18 -1.11 11.86
C THR A 124 -11.66 -1.35 11.52
N THR A 125 -12.03 -2.59 11.20
CA THR A 125 -13.44 -2.91 10.86
C THR A 125 -14.38 -2.71 12.04
N SER A 126 -13.94 -3.04 13.25
CA SER A 126 -14.70 -2.82 14.49
C SER A 126 -14.92 -1.33 14.77
N SER A 127 -13.87 -0.51 14.62
CA SER A 127 -13.95 0.94 14.82
C SER A 127 -14.87 1.61 13.81
N LEU A 128 -14.80 1.23 12.54
CA LEU A 128 -15.66 1.77 11.48
C LEU A 128 -17.16 1.49 11.70
N LEU A 129 -17.49 0.35 12.32
CA LEU A 129 -18.88 -0.01 12.64
C LEU A 129 -19.42 0.67 13.89
N THR A 130 -18.56 1.14 14.79
CA THR A 130 -18.98 1.62 16.12
C THR A 130 -18.71 3.09 16.38
N ARG A 131 -17.79 3.71 15.63
CA ARG A 131 -17.33 5.09 15.84
C ARG A 131 -17.43 5.91 14.56
N ARG A 132 -17.48 7.23 14.72
CA ARG A 132 -17.42 8.18 13.62
C ARG A 132 -16.10 8.94 13.56
N ASP A 133 -15.37 9.00 14.66
CA ASP A 133 -14.07 9.66 14.80
C ASP A 133 -12.92 8.70 14.45
N VAL A 134 -12.97 8.15 13.22
CA VAL A 134 -12.04 7.12 12.75
C VAL A 134 -11.19 7.65 11.59
N ILE A 135 -9.88 7.54 11.72
CA ILE A 135 -8.91 7.76 10.65
C ILE A 135 -8.26 6.41 10.34
N VAL A 136 -8.45 5.91 9.13
CA VAL A 136 -7.82 4.66 8.69
C VAL A 136 -6.68 4.98 7.76
N ILE A 137 -5.47 4.54 8.13
CA ILE A 137 -4.30 4.60 7.26
C ILE A 137 -4.19 3.25 6.54
N ALA A 138 -4.31 3.27 5.23
CA ALA A 138 -4.37 2.05 4.44
C ALA A 138 -3.39 2.04 3.25
N SER A 139 -2.93 0.85 2.90
CA SER A 139 -2.32 0.61 1.58
C SER A 139 -3.41 0.28 0.55
N VAL A 140 -3.01 0.06 -0.69
CA VAL A 140 -3.92 -0.36 -1.77
C VAL A 140 -4.68 -1.67 -1.44
N SER A 141 -4.25 -2.43 -0.43
CA SER A 141 -4.98 -3.63 0.04
C SER A 141 -6.42 -3.36 0.47
N CYS A 142 -6.78 -2.11 0.76
CA CYS A 142 -8.14 -1.71 1.12
C CYS A 142 -9.16 -1.84 -0.03
N ILE A 143 -8.72 -1.94 -1.28
CA ILE A 143 -9.61 -2.15 -2.44
C ILE A 143 -9.84 -3.63 -2.77
N TYR A 144 -9.22 -4.55 -2.05
CA TYR A 144 -9.43 -5.99 -2.19
C TYR A 144 -10.65 -6.48 -1.41
N GLY A 145 -11.18 -7.63 -1.83
CA GLY A 145 -12.34 -8.25 -1.18
C GLY A 145 -12.11 -8.55 0.30
N LEU A 146 -13.02 -8.05 1.14
CA LEU A 146 -13.00 -8.19 2.60
C LEU A 146 -14.22 -8.93 3.15
N GLY A 147 -15.28 -9.05 2.38
CA GLY A 147 -16.58 -9.54 2.81
C GLY A 147 -17.64 -8.44 2.87
N SER A 148 -18.86 -8.82 3.26
CA SER A 148 -19.98 -7.88 3.41
C SER A 148 -19.97 -7.24 4.80
N PRO A 149 -20.03 -5.89 4.91
CA PRO A 149 -20.21 -5.22 6.20
C PRO A 149 -21.49 -5.66 6.92
N GLU A 150 -22.56 -5.96 6.14
CA GLU A 150 -23.84 -6.42 6.68
C GLU A 150 -23.69 -7.79 7.34
N ASP A 151 -22.99 -8.73 6.70
CA ASP A 151 -22.75 -10.06 7.25
C ASP A 151 -21.89 -9.97 8.51
N TYR A 152 -20.84 -9.16 8.46
CA TYR A 152 -19.97 -8.92 9.61
C TYR A 152 -20.73 -8.28 10.78
N ALA A 153 -21.63 -7.32 10.51
CA ALA A 153 -22.48 -6.69 11.52
C ALA A 153 -23.55 -7.62 12.09
N GLN A 154 -24.10 -8.56 11.29
CA GLN A 154 -25.05 -9.55 11.79
C GLN A 154 -24.40 -10.57 12.73
N MET A 155 -23.13 -10.84 12.57
CA MET A 155 -22.41 -11.83 13.38
C MET A 155 -21.86 -11.26 14.68
N LEU A 156 -21.86 -9.95 14.91
CA LEU A 156 -21.43 -9.37 16.19
C LEU A 156 -22.37 -9.75 17.34
N SER A 157 -21.82 -9.85 18.56
CA SER A 157 -22.58 -10.12 19.77
C SER A 157 -22.59 -8.87 20.66
N GLN A 158 -23.77 -8.31 20.87
CA GLN A 158 -23.96 -7.24 21.88
C GLN A 158 -24.49 -7.88 23.17
N LEU A 159 -23.77 -7.67 24.25
CA LEU A 159 -24.09 -8.17 25.59
C LEU A 159 -24.27 -6.98 26.54
N TYR A 160 -25.22 -7.09 27.48
CA TYR A 160 -25.43 -6.09 28.52
C TYR A 160 -25.87 -6.76 29.82
N VAL A 161 -25.54 -6.12 30.94
CA VAL A 161 -25.91 -6.60 32.29
C VAL A 161 -27.44 -6.65 32.41
N GLY A 162 -27.99 -7.75 32.88
CA GLY A 162 -29.43 -8.02 32.97
C GLY A 162 -30.02 -8.69 31.69
N GLN A 163 -29.18 -8.99 30.70
CA GLN A 163 -29.65 -9.65 29.48
C GLN A 163 -30.00 -11.12 29.73
N GLN A 164 -31.19 -11.53 29.29
CA GLN A 164 -31.61 -12.93 29.29
C GLN A 164 -31.02 -13.65 28.08
N ILE A 165 -30.03 -14.47 28.31
CA ILE A 165 -29.37 -15.34 27.34
C ILE A 165 -28.75 -16.52 28.03
N SER A 166 -29.01 -17.73 27.55
CA SER A 166 -28.36 -18.90 28.16
C SER A 166 -26.86 -18.90 27.88
N ARG A 167 -26.07 -19.44 28.80
CA ARG A 167 -24.62 -19.60 28.62
C ARG A 167 -24.31 -20.39 27.35
N GLU A 168 -25.02 -21.50 27.10
CA GLU A 168 -24.88 -22.33 25.90
C GLU A 168 -25.19 -21.54 24.62
N GLY A 169 -26.18 -20.66 24.66
CA GLY A 169 -26.50 -19.74 23.55
C GLY A 169 -25.37 -18.76 23.25
N LEU A 170 -24.71 -18.22 24.27
CA LEU A 170 -23.52 -17.38 24.07
C LEU A 170 -22.35 -18.20 23.51
N LEU A 171 -22.11 -19.42 24.02
CA LEU A 171 -21.02 -20.28 23.53
C LEU A 171 -21.22 -20.65 22.06
N ALA A 172 -22.44 -21.04 21.65
CA ALA A 172 -22.77 -21.32 20.27
C ALA A 172 -22.49 -20.09 19.37
N LYS A 173 -22.91 -18.91 19.85
CA LYS A 173 -22.66 -17.66 19.10
C LYS A 173 -21.17 -17.33 18.96
N LEU A 174 -20.34 -17.58 19.99
CA LEU A 174 -18.89 -17.41 19.91
C LEU A 174 -18.26 -18.36 18.89
N VAL A 175 -18.71 -19.62 18.83
CA VAL A 175 -18.25 -20.58 17.81
C VAL A 175 -18.65 -20.15 16.40
N ASP A 176 -19.89 -19.69 16.21
CA ASP A 176 -20.35 -19.13 14.92
C ASP A 176 -19.50 -17.92 14.49
N MET A 177 -19.02 -17.13 15.46
CA MET A 177 -18.11 -15.99 15.24
C MET A 177 -16.63 -16.40 15.06
N LEU A 178 -16.36 -17.71 14.93
CA LEU A 178 -15.04 -18.33 14.74
C LEU A 178 -14.07 -18.13 15.92
N TYR A 179 -14.58 -18.03 17.15
CA TYR A 179 -13.78 -18.14 18.36
C TYR A 179 -13.52 -19.61 18.70
N GLU A 180 -12.30 -19.90 19.11
CA GLU A 180 -11.91 -21.23 19.54
C GLU A 180 -12.03 -21.38 21.08
N ARG A 181 -12.61 -22.49 21.55
CA ARG A 181 -12.57 -22.81 22.96
C ARG A 181 -11.20 -23.34 23.35
N ASN A 182 -10.53 -22.67 24.27
CA ASN A 182 -9.27 -23.15 24.82
C ASN A 182 -9.15 -22.76 26.31
N ASP A 183 -9.32 -23.73 27.18
CA ASP A 183 -9.33 -23.49 28.64
C ASP A 183 -7.91 -23.34 29.22
N ILE A 184 -6.86 -23.73 28.49
CA ILE A 184 -5.44 -23.69 28.91
C ILE A 184 -4.70 -22.53 28.25
N GLY A 185 -4.72 -22.46 26.91
CA GLY A 185 -4.04 -21.43 26.11
C GLY A 185 -4.98 -20.28 25.78
N PHE A 186 -5.23 -19.40 26.74
CA PHE A 186 -6.15 -18.29 26.56
C PHE A 186 -5.47 -17.09 25.88
N THR A 187 -5.50 -17.11 24.56
CA THR A 187 -4.93 -16.06 23.67
C THR A 187 -6.03 -15.41 22.84
N ARG A 188 -5.68 -14.41 22.02
CA ARG A 188 -6.61 -13.67 21.15
C ARG A 188 -7.43 -14.62 20.25
N GLY A 189 -8.72 -14.29 20.04
CA GLY A 189 -9.65 -15.11 19.25
C GLY A 189 -10.11 -16.37 19.98
N LYS A 190 -9.88 -16.49 21.28
CA LYS A 190 -10.27 -17.66 22.08
C LYS A 190 -11.19 -17.28 23.24
N PHE A 191 -11.95 -18.26 23.67
CA PHE A 191 -12.74 -18.17 24.90
C PHE A 191 -12.50 -19.39 25.79
N ARG A 192 -12.76 -19.23 27.07
CA ARG A 192 -12.74 -20.32 28.07
C ARG A 192 -13.94 -20.23 28.99
N VAL A 193 -14.30 -21.37 29.59
CA VAL A 193 -15.48 -21.48 30.43
C VAL A 193 -15.12 -22.14 31.75
N ARG A 194 -15.51 -21.51 32.87
CA ARG A 194 -15.32 -22.04 34.22
C ARG A 194 -16.59 -21.84 35.04
N GLY A 195 -17.37 -22.90 35.21
CA GLY A 195 -18.68 -22.81 35.87
C GLY A 195 -19.62 -21.85 35.11
N ASP A 196 -20.14 -20.85 35.79
CA ASP A 196 -21.04 -19.84 35.23
C ASP A 196 -20.31 -18.62 34.68
N VAL A 197 -19.00 -18.73 34.46
CA VAL A 197 -18.16 -17.67 33.95
C VAL A 197 -17.65 -18.01 32.55
N VAL A 198 -17.89 -17.10 31.60
CA VAL A 198 -17.32 -17.14 30.25
C VAL A 198 -16.32 -16.01 30.11
N GLU A 199 -15.10 -16.35 29.77
CA GLU A 199 -14.05 -15.38 29.49
C GLU A 199 -13.71 -15.40 28.02
N VAL A 200 -13.64 -14.21 27.39
CA VAL A 200 -13.37 -14.02 25.97
C VAL A 200 -12.20 -13.07 25.79
N HIS A 201 -11.22 -13.47 24.96
CA HIS A 201 -10.16 -12.59 24.51
C HIS A 201 -10.43 -12.21 23.06
N PRO A 202 -10.98 -11.01 22.80
CA PRO A 202 -11.35 -10.61 21.43
C PRO A 202 -10.15 -10.53 20.50
N ALA A 203 -10.37 -10.87 19.24
CA ALA A 203 -9.30 -10.91 18.24
C ALA A 203 -8.80 -9.52 17.82
N ASN A 204 -9.63 -8.48 18.01
CA ASN A 204 -9.35 -7.09 17.65
C ASN A 204 -8.69 -6.26 18.77
N VAL A 205 -8.51 -6.84 19.97
CA VAL A 205 -7.94 -6.17 21.15
C VAL A 205 -6.58 -6.78 21.47
N ASP A 206 -5.65 -5.99 22.02
CA ASP A 206 -4.29 -6.45 22.29
C ASP A 206 -4.15 -7.14 23.66
N GLU A 207 -4.34 -6.38 24.72
CA GLU A 207 -4.02 -6.82 26.09
C GLU A 207 -5.25 -7.14 26.96
N ASP A 208 -6.44 -6.71 26.56
CA ASP A 208 -7.65 -6.82 27.37
C ASP A 208 -8.46 -8.07 27.03
N ALA A 209 -8.94 -8.76 28.07
CA ALA A 209 -9.95 -9.80 27.96
C ALA A 209 -11.20 -9.40 28.75
N PHE A 210 -12.32 -10.05 28.42
CA PHE A 210 -13.61 -9.77 29.06
C PHE A 210 -14.15 -11.01 29.75
N ARG A 211 -14.66 -10.81 30.96
CA ARG A 211 -15.29 -11.80 31.80
C ARG A 211 -16.79 -11.52 31.87
N ILE A 212 -17.60 -12.51 31.56
CA ILE A 212 -19.06 -12.49 31.57
C ILE A 212 -19.51 -13.51 32.61
N GLU A 213 -20.11 -13.02 33.67
CA GLU A 213 -20.59 -13.82 34.79
C GLU A 213 -22.11 -14.01 34.68
N PHE A 214 -22.57 -15.24 34.77
CA PHE A 214 -23.99 -15.60 34.64
C PHE A 214 -24.59 -15.93 36.01
N PHE A 215 -25.85 -15.54 36.21
CA PHE A 215 -26.71 -16.05 37.26
C PHE A 215 -27.93 -16.73 36.61
N GLY A 216 -27.85 -18.06 36.46
CA GLY A 216 -28.78 -18.80 35.62
C GLY A 216 -28.63 -18.43 34.13
N ASP A 217 -29.73 -17.99 33.53
CA ASP A 217 -29.78 -17.52 32.14
C ASP A 217 -29.70 -15.99 31.99
N GLU A 218 -29.24 -15.29 33.02
CA GLU A 218 -29.08 -13.83 33.03
C GLU A 218 -27.61 -13.45 33.16
N ILE A 219 -27.16 -12.44 32.42
CA ILE A 219 -25.83 -11.86 32.60
C ILE A 219 -25.84 -10.95 33.83
N ASP A 220 -25.19 -11.39 34.90
CA ASP A 220 -25.10 -10.65 36.16
C ASP A 220 -24.03 -9.57 36.12
N ARG A 221 -22.87 -9.88 35.52
CA ARG A 221 -21.73 -8.95 35.47
C ARG A 221 -20.91 -9.10 34.20
N ILE A 222 -20.38 -7.96 33.71
CA ILE A 222 -19.39 -7.91 32.65
C ILE A 222 -18.20 -7.10 33.16
N SER A 223 -16.99 -7.65 33.06
CA SER A 223 -15.76 -6.95 33.48
C SER A 223 -14.64 -7.09 32.46
N ARG A 224 -13.84 -6.05 32.34
CA ARG A 224 -12.58 -6.03 31.61
C ARG A 224 -11.46 -6.42 32.56
N PHE A 225 -10.59 -7.33 32.14
CA PHE A 225 -9.48 -7.80 32.96
C PHE A 225 -8.23 -8.10 32.14
N ASP A 226 -7.08 -8.06 32.76
CA ASP A 226 -5.82 -8.48 32.19
C ASP A 226 -5.73 -10.03 32.21
N PRO A 227 -5.61 -10.69 31.03
CA PRO A 227 -5.59 -12.14 30.95
C PRO A 227 -4.36 -12.80 31.60
N LEU A 228 -3.26 -12.06 31.79
CA LEU A 228 -2.02 -12.56 32.42
C LEU A 228 -2.10 -12.51 33.94
N THR A 229 -2.54 -11.40 34.51
CA THR A 229 -2.61 -11.19 35.97
C THR A 229 -3.97 -11.57 36.56
N GLY A 230 -5.02 -11.63 35.76
CA GLY A 230 -6.40 -11.82 36.20
C GLY A 230 -7.01 -10.58 36.86
N THR A 231 -6.29 -9.45 36.92
CA THR A 231 -6.72 -8.23 37.58
C THR A 231 -7.86 -7.57 36.82
N VAL A 232 -8.98 -7.31 37.50
CA VAL A 232 -10.12 -6.58 36.91
C VAL A 232 -9.79 -5.10 36.82
N ALA A 233 -9.81 -4.55 35.60
CA ALA A 233 -9.56 -3.15 35.34
C ALA A 233 -10.83 -2.30 35.45
N GLU A 234 -11.98 -2.82 34.98
CA GLU A 234 -13.22 -2.05 34.88
C GLU A 234 -14.45 -2.96 34.87
N SER A 235 -15.57 -2.52 35.45
CA SER A 235 -16.89 -3.14 35.24
C SER A 235 -17.65 -2.43 34.16
N LEU A 236 -18.19 -3.19 33.21
CA LEU A 236 -18.88 -2.69 32.02
C LEU A 236 -20.38 -2.95 32.10
N LYS A 237 -21.19 -2.00 31.63
CA LYS A 237 -22.64 -2.20 31.47
C LYS A 237 -23.00 -2.87 30.15
N LYS A 238 -22.15 -2.71 29.14
CA LYS A 238 -22.35 -3.24 27.79
C LYS A 238 -21.01 -3.66 27.18
N LEU A 239 -21.01 -4.76 26.45
CA LEU A 239 -19.87 -5.28 25.70
C LEU A 239 -20.32 -5.62 24.28
N THR A 240 -19.52 -5.27 23.28
CA THR A 240 -19.70 -5.74 21.91
C THR A 240 -18.52 -6.62 21.54
N ILE A 241 -18.79 -7.86 21.18
CA ILE A 241 -17.80 -8.84 20.70
C ILE A 241 -17.93 -8.94 19.18
N PHE A 242 -16.82 -8.79 18.47
CA PHE A 242 -16.73 -8.86 17.03
C PHE A 242 -16.21 -10.24 16.60
N PRO A 243 -16.49 -10.69 15.36
CA PRO A 243 -15.95 -11.94 14.85
C PRO A 243 -14.42 -12.05 14.98
N ALA A 244 -13.93 -13.28 15.24
CA ALA A 244 -12.51 -13.54 15.43
C ALA A 244 -11.71 -13.50 14.10
N LYS A 245 -12.37 -13.55 12.95
CA LYS A 245 -11.79 -13.46 11.62
C LYS A 245 -12.48 -12.39 10.79
N GLN A 246 -11.76 -11.85 9.82
CA GLN A 246 -12.24 -10.79 8.96
C GLN A 246 -13.28 -11.28 7.94
N PHE A 247 -13.07 -12.50 7.43
CA PHE A 247 -13.97 -13.14 6.47
C PHE A 247 -14.83 -14.17 7.21
N VAL A 248 -16.06 -13.81 7.50
CA VAL A 248 -17.05 -14.68 8.15
C VAL A 248 -18.29 -14.80 7.28
N THR A 249 -18.87 -15.98 7.23
CA THR A 249 -20.07 -16.24 6.44
C THR A 249 -21.08 -16.97 7.31
N PRO A 250 -22.31 -16.46 7.45
CA PRO A 250 -23.37 -17.17 8.16
C PRO A 250 -23.62 -18.57 7.61
N THR A 251 -23.96 -19.52 8.49
CA THR A 251 -24.08 -20.95 8.16
C THR A 251 -25.12 -21.23 7.06
N ASP A 252 -26.20 -20.47 7.01
CA ASP A 252 -27.23 -20.57 5.96
C ASP A 252 -26.69 -20.17 4.58
N LYS A 253 -25.84 -19.13 4.53
CA LYS A 253 -25.16 -18.72 3.30
C LYS A 253 -24.11 -19.74 2.86
N LEU A 254 -23.41 -20.32 3.81
CA LEU A 254 -22.41 -21.35 3.53
C LEU A 254 -23.04 -22.57 2.85
N ARG A 255 -24.19 -23.07 3.38
CA ARG A 255 -24.92 -24.19 2.78
C ARG A 255 -25.41 -23.86 1.37
N ARG A 256 -25.92 -22.66 1.13
CA ARG A 256 -26.33 -22.24 -0.20
C ARG A 256 -25.15 -22.15 -1.16
N ALA A 257 -24.00 -21.63 -0.69
CA ALA A 257 -22.78 -21.52 -1.48
C ALA A 257 -22.30 -22.88 -1.96
N GLN A 258 -22.35 -23.93 -1.11
CA GLN A 258 -21.97 -25.29 -1.48
C GLN A 258 -22.80 -25.83 -2.67
N VAL A 259 -24.10 -25.53 -2.70
CA VAL A 259 -24.97 -25.93 -3.83
C VAL A 259 -24.55 -25.21 -5.10
N THR A 260 -24.43 -23.88 -5.04
CA THR A 260 -24.10 -23.08 -6.24
C THR A 260 -22.67 -23.28 -6.74
N ILE A 261 -21.71 -23.62 -5.86
CA ILE A 261 -20.35 -24.02 -6.27
C ILE A 261 -20.41 -25.34 -7.04
N ARG A 262 -21.22 -26.31 -6.59
CA ARG A 262 -21.35 -27.59 -7.26
C ARG A 262 -22.01 -27.45 -8.63
N GLU A 263 -23.04 -26.62 -8.73
CA GLU A 263 -23.69 -26.29 -10.03
C GLU A 263 -22.68 -25.69 -11.02
N GLU A 264 -21.88 -24.71 -10.61
CA GLU A 264 -20.83 -24.10 -11.46
C GLU A 264 -19.75 -25.12 -11.83
N LEU A 265 -19.39 -26.03 -10.90
CA LEU A 265 -18.42 -27.09 -11.17
C LEU A 265 -18.92 -28.02 -12.29
N ASP A 266 -20.16 -28.49 -12.20
CA ASP A 266 -20.75 -29.39 -13.17
C ASP A 266 -20.83 -28.75 -14.56
N GLU A 267 -21.27 -27.49 -14.63
CA GLU A 267 -21.27 -26.72 -15.86
C GLU A 267 -19.88 -26.58 -16.47
N ARG A 268 -18.86 -26.28 -15.63
CA ARG A 268 -17.50 -26.07 -16.12
C ARG A 268 -16.82 -27.37 -16.54
N ILE A 269 -17.09 -28.49 -15.87
CA ILE A 269 -16.62 -29.82 -16.27
C ILE A 269 -17.19 -30.17 -17.64
N ALA A 270 -18.50 -30.04 -17.84
CA ALA A 270 -19.15 -30.32 -19.12
C ALA A 270 -18.57 -29.44 -20.25
N TRP A 271 -18.24 -28.19 -19.96
CA TRP A 271 -17.57 -27.30 -20.92
C TRP A 271 -16.17 -27.81 -21.28
N PHE A 272 -15.33 -28.19 -20.31
CA PHE A 272 -14.00 -28.72 -20.59
C PHE A 272 -14.04 -30.03 -21.39
N GLU A 273 -14.96 -30.92 -21.05
CA GLU A 273 -15.16 -32.19 -21.79
C GLU A 273 -15.58 -31.91 -23.25
N SER A 274 -16.46 -30.95 -23.49
CA SER A 274 -16.89 -30.55 -24.83
C SER A 274 -15.74 -29.99 -25.68
N GLN A 275 -14.72 -29.40 -25.04
CA GLN A 275 -13.51 -28.90 -25.67
C GLN A 275 -12.38 -29.95 -25.76
N GLY A 276 -12.60 -31.19 -25.32
CA GLY A 276 -11.60 -32.25 -25.26
C GLY A 276 -10.52 -32.07 -24.20
N LYS A 277 -10.71 -31.15 -23.23
CA LYS A 277 -9.79 -30.83 -22.15
C LYS A 277 -10.05 -31.70 -20.92
N LEU A 278 -9.81 -32.99 -21.04
CA LEU A 278 -10.13 -33.97 -19.98
C LEU A 278 -9.25 -33.83 -18.74
N LEU A 279 -7.99 -33.41 -18.91
CA LEU A 279 -7.06 -33.21 -17.78
C LEU A 279 -7.49 -32.02 -16.92
N GLU A 280 -7.89 -30.93 -17.55
CA GLU A 280 -8.38 -29.73 -16.89
C GLU A 280 -9.70 -30.02 -16.16
N ALA A 281 -10.61 -30.78 -16.77
CA ALA A 281 -11.86 -31.23 -16.14
C ALA A 281 -11.59 -32.04 -14.88
N GLN A 282 -10.70 -33.04 -14.96
CA GLN A 282 -10.36 -33.90 -13.82
C GLN A 282 -9.69 -33.10 -12.69
N ARG A 283 -8.75 -32.20 -13.04
CA ARG A 283 -8.03 -31.34 -12.08
C ARG A 283 -9.00 -30.46 -11.32
N LEU A 284 -9.88 -29.77 -12.04
CA LEU A 284 -10.89 -28.89 -11.45
C LEU A 284 -11.83 -29.65 -10.53
N LYS A 285 -12.31 -30.82 -10.98
CA LYS A 285 -13.20 -31.67 -10.21
C LYS A 285 -12.58 -32.09 -8.87
N MET A 286 -11.39 -32.67 -8.92
CA MET A 286 -10.71 -33.16 -7.71
C MET A 286 -10.46 -32.03 -6.71
N ARG A 287 -10.02 -30.88 -7.18
CA ARG A 287 -9.76 -29.73 -6.31
C ARG A 287 -11.02 -29.18 -5.68
N THR A 288 -12.07 -28.96 -6.48
CA THR A 288 -13.28 -28.32 -5.99
C THR A 288 -14.07 -29.26 -5.06
N GLU A 289 -14.10 -30.56 -5.34
CA GLU A 289 -14.74 -31.57 -4.45
C GLU A 289 -14.03 -31.61 -3.08
N TYR A 290 -12.69 -31.62 -3.08
CA TYR A 290 -11.92 -31.54 -1.84
C TYR A 290 -12.19 -30.24 -1.06
N ASP A 291 -12.21 -29.08 -1.74
CA ASP A 291 -12.51 -27.80 -1.10
C ASP A 291 -13.95 -27.80 -0.52
N LEU A 292 -14.93 -28.42 -1.21
CA LEU A 292 -16.32 -28.55 -0.71
C LEU A 292 -16.41 -29.43 0.53
N GLU A 293 -15.67 -30.54 0.59
CA GLU A 293 -15.60 -31.40 1.77
C GLU A 293 -15.01 -30.62 2.97
N MET A 294 -13.92 -29.90 2.75
CA MET A 294 -13.31 -29.09 3.80
C MET A 294 -14.26 -27.98 4.30
N ILE A 295 -15.00 -27.33 3.40
CA ILE A 295 -16.00 -26.32 3.77
C ILE A 295 -17.13 -26.97 4.58
N GLN A 296 -17.55 -28.18 4.23
CA GLN A 296 -18.61 -28.90 4.94
C GLN A 296 -18.20 -29.29 6.35
N GLU A 297 -17.02 -29.87 6.53
CA GLU A 297 -16.55 -30.44 7.81
C GLU A 297 -15.95 -29.39 8.73
N MET A 298 -15.21 -28.43 8.16
CA MET A 298 -14.43 -27.45 8.93
C MET A 298 -15.00 -26.02 8.84
N GLY A 299 -15.97 -25.77 7.96
CA GLY A 299 -16.45 -24.42 7.65
C GLY A 299 -15.46 -23.56 6.85
N PHE A 300 -14.33 -24.11 6.44
CA PHE A 300 -13.21 -23.40 5.80
C PHE A 300 -12.42 -24.33 4.86
N CYS A 301 -11.82 -23.74 3.80
CA CYS A 301 -10.81 -24.43 2.98
C CYS A 301 -9.68 -23.47 2.61
N SER A 302 -8.52 -24.01 2.22
CA SER A 302 -7.41 -23.21 1.70
C SER A 302 -7.79 -22.54 0.40
N GLY A 303 -7.73 -21.20 0.33
CA GLY A 303 -8.16 -20.43 -0.81
C GLY A 303 -9.68 -20.19 -0.89
N ILE A 304 -10.38 -20.23 0.24
CA ILE A 304 -11.83 -20.00 0.35
C ILE A 304 -12.26 -18.69 -0.33
N GLU A 305 -11.38 -17.71 -0.40
CA GLU A 305 -11.61 -16.43 -1.09
C GLU A 305 -11.95 -16.60 -2.58
N ASN A 306 -11.51 -17.70 -3.23
CA ASN A 306 -11.86 -17.99 -4.62
C ASN A 306 -13.35 -18.31 -4.81
N TYR A 307 -14.04 -18.65 -3.75
CA TYR A 307 -15.48 -18.89 -3.70
C TYR A 307 -16.28 -17.69 -3.17
N SER A 308 -15.64 -16.53 -2.97
CA SER A 308 -16.24 -15.34 -2.35
C SER A 308 -17.52 -14.86 -3.01
N ARG A 309 -17.70 -15.07 -4.33
CA ARG A 309 -18.94 -14.78 -5.06
C ARG A 309 -20.11 -15.62 -4.52
N HIS A 310 -19.93 -16.93 -4.40
CA HIS A 310 -20.94 -17.84 -3.89
C HIS A 310 -21.25 -17.58 -2.43
N LEU A 311 -20.22 -17.42 -1.60
CA LEU A 311 -20.34 -17.14 -0.17
C LEU A 311 -21.13 -15.85 0.11
N SER A 312 -20.91 -14.81 -0.68
CA SER A 312 -21.65 -13.55 -0.57
C SER A 312 -23.00 -13.54 -1.31
N GLY A 313 -23.26 -14.53 -2.16
CA GLY A 313 -24.48 -14.59 -3.00
C GLY A 313 -24.54 -13.50 -4.08
N ARG A 314 -23.40 -12.95 -4.49
CA ARG A 314 -23.33 -11.91 -5.53
C ARG A 314 -23.54 -12.50 -6.94
N PRO A 315 -24.16 -11.76 -7.86
CA PRO A 315 -24.23 -12.16 -9.26
C PRO A 315 -22.83 -12.14 -9.90
N PRO A 316 -22.61 -12.91 -10.99
CA PRO A 316 -21.35 -12.91 -11.73
C PRO A 316 -20.94 -11.49 -12.17
N GLY A 317 -19.65 -11.16 -12.03
CA GLY A 317 -19.08 -9.86 -12.40
C GLY A 317 -19.33 -8.72 -11.41
N ALA A 318 -20.17 -8.91 -10.37
CA ALA A 318 -20.40 -7.89 -9.35
C ALA A 318 -19.12 -7.59 -8.56
N ARG A 319 -18.96 -6.32 -8.19
CA ARG A 319 -17.81 -5.91 -7.37
C ARG A 319 -17.81 -6.58 -6.00
N PRO A 320 -16.63 -6.88 -5.44
CA PRO A 320 -16.54 -7.40 -4.07
C PRO A 320 -16.87 -6.31 -3.04
N GLY A 321 -17.27 -6.74 -1.83
CA GLY A 321 -17.28 -5.86 -0.66
C GLY A 321 -15.85 -5.65 -0.17
N THR A 322 -15.46 -4.41 0.04
CA THR A 322 -14.10 -4.00 0.39
C THR A 322 -14.11 -3.17 1.67
N LEU A 323 -12.94 -2.73 2.16
CA LEU A 323 -12.88 -1.83 3.31
C LEU A 323 -13.69 -0.55 3.11
N LEU A 324 -13.77 -0.05 1.87
CA LEU A 324 -14.53 1.15 1.55
C LEU A 324 -16.03 1.01 1.85
N ASP A 325 -16.55 -0.22 1.87
CA ASP A 325 -17.94 -0.51 2.16
C ASP A 325 -18.28 -0.45 3.66
N PHE A 326 -17.27 -0.54 4.53
CA PHE A 326 -17.39 -0.33 5.97
C PHE A 326 -17.46 1.15 6.35
N PHE A 327 -16.99 2.05 5.47
CA PHE A 327 -17.09 3.48 5.69
C PHE A 327 -18.51 3.99 5.46
N PRO A 328 -18.97 4.99 6.23
CA PRO A 328 -20.18 5.72 5.89
C PRO A 328 -20.00 6.47 4.56
N ARG A 329 -21.09 6.81 3.88
CA ARG A 329 -21.02 7.41 2.54
C ARG A 329 -20.36 8.79 2.48
N ASP A 330 -20.30 9.49 3.60
CA ASP A 330 -19.78 10.84 3.74
C ASP A 330 -18.28 10.89 4.15
N PHE A 331 -17.56 9.78 4.09
CA PHE A 331 -16.15 9.76 4.45
C PHE A 331 -15.29 10.60 3.49
N LEU A 332 -14.20 11.16 4.03
CA LEU A 332 -13.16 11.83 3.24
C LEU A 332 -12.10 10.81 2.82
N CYS A 333 -11.74 10.77 1.54
CA CYS A 333 -10.61 10.00 1.03
C CYS A 333 -9.41 10.94 0.82
N VAL A 334 -8.32 10.68 1.51
CA VAL A 334 -7.03 11.36 1.31
C VAL A 334 -6.09 10.39 0.62
N ILE A 335 -5.53 10.75 -0.53
CA ILE A 335 -4.58 9.92 -1.27
C ILE A 335 -3.22 10.57 -1.19
N ASP A 336 -2.34 10.01 -0.36
CA ASP A 336 -0.98 10.48 -0.20
C ASP A 336 -0.09 9.95 -1.32
N GLU A 337 0.90 10.76 -1.73
CA GLU A 337 1.73 10.55 -2.92
C GLU A 337 0.88 10.07 -4.11
N SER A 338 -0.17 10.84 -4.42
CA SER A 338 -1.24 10.47 -5.34
C SER A 338 -0.75 10.13 -6.74
N HIS A 339 0.32 10.77 -7.21
CA HIS A 339 0.97 10.48 -8.48
C HIS A 339 1.45 9.00 -8.61
N ALA A 340 1.70 8.32 -7.49
CA ALA A 340 2.02 6.88 -7.44
C ALA A 340 0.78 6.05 -7.05
N SER A 341 0.02 6.50 -6.03
CA SER A 341 -1.11 5.75 -5.50
C SER A 341 -2.26 5.61 -6.49
N VAL A 342 -2.57 6.64 -7.29
CA VAL A 342 -3.67 6.61 -8.27
C VAL A 342 -3.39 5.62 -9.42
N PRO A 343 -2.21 5.65 -10.08
CA PRO A 343 -1.86 4.62 -11.07
C PRO A 343 -1.85 3.20 -10.49
N GLN A 344 -1.38 3.01 -9.26
CA GLN A 344 -1.38 1.72 -8.57
C GLN A 344 -2.81 1.18 -8.42
N ILE A 345 -3.75 1.99 -7.93
CA ILE A 345 -5.17 1.60 -7.84
C ILE A 345 -5.69 1.18 -9.22
N GLY A 346 -5.34 1.92 -10.27
CA GLY A 346 -5.74 1.63 -11.65
C GLY A 346 -5.17 0.32 -12.20
N GLY A 347 -3.92 -0.03 -11.83
CA GLY A 347 -3.22 -1.21 -12.36
C GLY A 347 -3.56 -2.54 -11.69
N MET A 348 -4.05 -2.52 -10.43
CA MET A 348 -4.23 -3.74 -9.63
C MET A 348 -5.21 -4.75 -10.25
N TYR A 349 -6.31 -4.28 -10.85
CA TYR A 349 -7.32 -5.17 -11.42
C TYR A 349 -6.78 -6.00 -12.59
N GLU A 350 -6.07 -5.39 -13.53
CA GLU A 350 -5.61 -6.08 -14.74
C GLU A 350 -4.53 -7.12 -14.42
N GLY A 351 -3.63 -6.83 -13.47
CA GLY A 351 -2.64 -7.81 -12.99
C GLY A 351 -3.29 -9.05 -12.37
N ASP A 352 -4.25 -8.87 -11.46
CA ASP A 352 -4.97 -9.99 -10.82
C ASP A 352 -5.79 -10.79 -11.85
N ARG A 353 -6.48 -10.12 -12.76
CA ARG A 353 -7.26 -10.73 -13.84
C ARG A 353 -6.40 -11.60 -14.75
N SER A 354 -5.26 -11.07 -15.23
CA SER A 354 -4.35 -11.80 -16.13
C SER A 354 -3.87 -13.12 -15.50
N ARG A 355 -3.46 -13.08 -14.25
CA ARG A 355 -3.04 -14.26 -13.50
C ARG A 355 -4.17 -15.28 -13.33
N LYS A 356 -5.34 -14.85 -12.88
CA LYS A 356 -6.48 -15.72 -12.58
C LYS A 356 -7.13 -16.32 -13.84
N SER A 357 -7.15 -15.58 -14.96
CA SER A 357 -7.67 -16.13 -16.22
C SER A 357 -6.93 -17.39 -16.63
N VAL A 358 -5.59 -17.41 -16.48
CA VAL A 358 -4.78 -18.59 -16.78
C VAL A 358 -5.16 -19.76 -15.84
N LEU A 359 -5.35 -19.52 -14.54
CA LEU A 359 -5.76 -20.57 -13.61
C LEU A 359 -7.13 -21.17 -13.96
N VAL A 360 -8.08 -20.34 -14.40
CA VAL A 360 -9.43 -20.78 -14.83
C VAL A 360 -9.39 -21.53 -16.15
N ASP A 361 -8.60 -21.08 -17.13
CA ASP A 361 -8.52 -21.68 -18.48
C ASP A 361 -7.82 -23.03 -18.47
N TYR A 362 -6.99 -23.29 -17.47
CA TYR A 362 -6.28 -24.57 -17.29
C TYR A 362 -6.82 -25.45 -16.15
N GLY A 363 -8.03 -25.15 -15.66
CA GLY A 363 -8.76 -26.01 -14.72
C GLY A 363 -8.21 -26.06 -13.29
N PHE A 364 -7.48 -25.03 -12.85
CA PHE A 364 -7.04 -24.90 -11.45
C PHE A 364 -8.08 -24.22 -10.56
N ARG A 365 -8.92 -23.35 -11.13
CA ARG A 365 -9.97 -22.62 -10.41
C ARG A 365 -11.24 -22.52 -11.23
N LEU A 366 -12.39 -22.39 -10.52
CA LEU A 366 -13.68 -22.09 -11.13
C LEU A 366 -13.70 -20.67 -11.73
N PRO A 367 -14.55 -20.40 -12.73
CA PRO A 367 -14.76 -19.06 -13.27
C PRO A 367 -15.07 -17.99 -12.20
N SER A 368 -15.80 -18.37 -11.14
CA SER A 368 -16.13 -17.49 -10.02
C SER A 368 -14.91 -16.94 -9.25
N ALA A 369 -13.74 -17.58 -9.35
CA ALA A 369 -12.50 -17.07 -8.78
C ALA A 369 -12.09 -15.70 -9.36
N MET A 370 -12.54 -15.40 -10.60
CA MET A 370 -12.34 -14.09 -11.24
C MET A 370 -13.08 -12.95 -10.52
N ASP A 371 -14.14 -13.26 -9.75
CA ASP A 371 -14.93 -12.28 -9.01
C ASP A 371 -14.36 -11.99 -7.60
N ASN A 372 -13.34 -12.74 -7.17
CA ASN A 372 -12.47 -12.36 -6.04
C ASN A 372 -11.35 -11.47 -6.58
N ARG A 373 -11.58 -10.20 -6.68
CA ARG A 373 -10.71 -9.26 -7.37
C ARG A 373 -10.63 -7.93 -6.63
N PRO A 374 -9.62 -7.10 -6.86
CA PRO A 374 -9.66 -5.71 -6.41
C PRO A 374 -10.75 -4.92 -7.15
N LEU A 375 -11.12 -3.79 -6.61
CA LEU A 375 -11.99 -2.85 -7.32
C LEU A 375 -11.33 -2.41 -8.63
N ARG A 376 -12.15 -2.24 -9.66
CA ARG A 376 -11.74 -1.47 -10.84
C ARG A 376 -11.65 0.01 -10.47
N PHE A 377 -10.81 0.75 -11.17
CA PHE A 377 -10.67 2.18 -10.90
C PHE A 377 -11.98 2.96 -10.94
N PRO A 378 -12.91 2.76 -11.92
CA PRO A 378 -14.22 3.37 -11.89
C PRO A 378 -15.06 3.02 -10.65
N GLU A 379 -15.01 1.75 -10.21
CA GLU A 379 -15.71 1.28 -9.01
C GLU A 379 -15.16 1.93 -7.72
N PHE A 380 -13.83 2.12 -7.66
CA PHE A 380 -13.18 2.87 -6.59
C PHE A 380 -13.67 4.32 -6.59
N MET A 381 -13.65 4.98 -7.74
CA MET A 381 -14.10 6.37 -7.88
C MET A 381 -15.60 6.55 -7.56
N GLU A 382 -16.45 5.58 -7.92
CA GLU A 382 -17.88 5.59 -7.57
C GLU A 382 -18.09 5.48 -6.05
N ARG A 383 -17.27 4.66 -5.38
CA ARG A 383 -17.40 4.42 -3.93
C ARG A 383 -16.80 5.55 -3.09
N THR A 384 -15.77 6.24 -3.59
CA THR A 384 -15.20 7.40 -2.92
C THR A 384 -16.02 8.66 -3.21
N GLY A 385 -16.38 9.40 -2.18
CA GLY A 385 -17.11 10.66 -2.32
C GLY A 385 -16.19 11.81 -2.67
N GLN A 386 -15.68 12.50 -1.65
CA GLN A 386 -14.70 13.59 -1.79
C GLN A 386 -13.28 13.10 -1.60
N ILE A 387 -12.38 13.55 -2.48
CA ILE A 387 -10.99 13.11 -2.50
C ILE A 387 -10.06 14.31 -2.38
N LEU A 388 -9.10 14.21 -1.45
CA LEU A 388 -7.97 15.11 -1.33
C LEU A 388 -6.71 14.39 -1.79
N TYR A 389 -6.17 14.80 -2.94
CA TYR A 389 -4.88 14.33 -3.44
C TYR A 389 -3.75 15.12 -2.79
N ILE A 390 -2.72 14.43 -2.34
CA ILE A 390 -1.52 15.04 -1.75
C ILE A 390 -0.30 14.55 -2.51
N SER A 391 0.46 15.48 -3.10
CA SER A 391 1.68 15.13 -3.82
C SER A 391 2.62 16.32 -3.93
N ALA A 392 3.94 16.05 -4.02
CA ALA A 392 4.93 17.06 -4.42
C ALA A 392 4.99 17.23 -5.95
N THR A 393 4.47 16.24 -6.68
CA THR A 393 4.47 16.14 -8.14
C THR A 393 3.16 15.52 -8.63
N PRO A 394 2.00 16.21 -8.42
CA PRO A 394 0.71 15.68 -8.86
C PRO A 394 0.73 15.46 -10.38
N ALA A 395 0.08 14.39 -10.83
CA ALA A 395 -0.03 14.04 -12.23
C ALA A 395 -1.21 14.77 -12.91
N GLU A 396 -1.31 14.63 -14.22
CA GLU A 396 -2.35 15.26 -15.02
C GLU A 396 -3.77 14.90 -14.54
N PHE A 397 -3.96 13.64 -14.11
CA PHE A 397 -5.25 13.16 -13.61
C PHE A 397 -5.73 13.99 -12.41
N GLU A 398 -4.90 14.19 -11.39
CA GLU A 398 -5.27 14.94 -10.19
C GLU A 398 -5.56 16.41 -10.52
N ILE A 399 -4.71 17.02 -11.36
CA ILE A 399 -4.84 18.42 -11.74
C ILE A 399 -6.12 18.67 -12.56
N THR A 400 -6.36 17.83 -13.57
CA THR A 400 -7.52 17.95 -14.46
C THR A 400 -8.83 17.75 -13.72
N ASN A 401 -8.87 16.85 -12.73
CA ASN A 401 -10.08 16.61 -11.94
C ASN A 401 -10.29 17.64 -10.84
N SER A 402 -9.24 18.29 -10.34
CA SER A 402 -9.32 19.25 -9.24
C SER A 402 -9.78 20.64 -9.75
N VAL A 403 -11.06 20.73 -10.13
CA VAL A 403 -11.72 21.96 -10.57
C VAL A 403 -13.09 22.10 -9.93
N VAL A 404 -13.52 23.34 -9.69
CA VAL A 404 -14.84 23.65 -9.13
C VAL A 404 -15.94 23.15 -10.05
N GLY A 405 -16.92 22.46 -9.47
CA GLY A 405 -18.10 21.93 -10.19
C GLY A 405 -17.84 20.61 -10.89
N ASN A 406 -16.63 20.08 -10.90
CA ASN A 406 -16.39 18.72 -11.38
C ASN A 406 -16.88 17.70 -10.34
N LYS A 407 -18.06 17.14 -10.60
CA LYS A 407 -18.68 16.10 -9.78
C LYS A 407 -18.57 14.71 -10.42
N ASP A 408 -18.14 14.66 -11.69
CA ASP A 408 -18.11 13.46 -12.49
C ASP A 408 -16.73 12.79 -12.43
N TYR A 409 -16.73 11.47 -12.64
CA TYR A 409 -15.54 10.71 -12.83
C TYR A 409 -14.89 11.07 -14.18
N VAL A 410 -13.61 11.43 -14.15
CA VAL A 410 -12.80 11.57 -15.36
C VAL A 410 -11.88 10.34 -15.43
N PRO A 411 -11.96 9.53 -16.51
CA PRO A 411 -11.15 8.32 -16.66
C PRO A 411 -9.66 8.62 -16.52
N HIS A 412 -8.93 7.71 -15.87
CA HIS A 412 -7.49 7.76 -15.82
C HIS A 412 -6.88 7.70 -17.24
N LYS A 413 -5.69 8.26 -17.45
CA LYS A 413 -5.01 8.27 -18.77
C LYS A 413 -4.89 6.88 -19.39
N ARG A 414 -4.70 5.83 -18.57
CA ARG A 414 -4.71 4.42 -19.01
C ARG A 414 -6.04 3.93 -19.55
N ASP A 415 -7.15 4.55 -19.13
CA ASP A 415 -8.50 4.23 -19.61
C ASP A 415 -8.85 5.00 -20.89
N ARG A 416 -8.01 5.97 -21.29
CA ARG A 416 -8.17 6.76 -22.51
C ARG A 416 -7.16 6.32 -23.54
N ILE A 417 -7.59 5.56 -24.50
CA ILE A 417 -6.82 5.26 -25.71
C ILE A 417 -6.76 6.54 -26.55
N GLY A 418 -5.58 7.15 -26.70
CA GLY A 418 -5.33 8.24 -27.65
C GLY A 418 -5.35 9.68 -27.12
N VAL A 419 -4.84 9.95 -25.92
CA VAL A 419 -4.66 11.34 -25.43
C VAL A 419 -3.35 11.91 -25.94
N ASP A 420 -3.46 13.09 -26.60
CA ASP A 420 -2.34 13.89 -27.13
C ASP A 420 -1.45 14.39 -25.98
N GLU A 421 -0.15 14.06 -26.03
CA GLU A 421 0.87 14.45 -25.04
C GLU A 421 1.29 15.92 -25.10
N SER A 422 0.71 16.71 -26.00
CA SER A 422 1.13 18.09 -26.26
C SER A 422 0.57 19.15 -25.29
N VAL A 423 -0.21 18.75 -24.27
CA VAL A 423 -0.70 19.74 -23.28
C VAL A 423 0.38 20.02 -22.25
N PRO A 424 0.95 21.24 -22.19
CA PRO A 424 1.99 21.59 -21.24
C PRO A 424 1.45 21.43 -19.81
N PHE A 425 2.22 20.77 -18.95
CA PHE A 425 1.96 20.74 -17.51
C PHE A 425 2.01 22.19 -16.97
N ALA A 426 0.86 22.77 -16.72
CA ALA A 426 0.78 24.07 -16.06
C ALA A 426 0.87 23.84 -14.54
N ILE A 427 1.92 24.33 -13.89
CA ILE A 427 1.94 24.49 -12.45
C ILE A 427 0.88 25.53 -12.11
N ALA A 428 -0.18 25.12 -11.42
CA ALA A 428 -1.19 26.06 -10.96
C ALA A 428 -0.53 27.08 -10.03
N GLY A 429 -0.53 28.35 -10.41
CA GLY A 429 0.15 29.44 -9.67
C GLY A 429 1.47 29.92 -10.27
N ALA A 430 2.06 29.22 -11.26
CA ALA A 430 3.14 29.80 -12.03
C ALA A 430 2.58 31.00 -12.86
N PRO A 431 3.19 32.20 -12.82
CA PRO A 431 2.74 33.27 -13.67
C PRO A 431 2.88 32.80 -15.13
N ARG A 432 1.77 32.67 -15.82
CA ARG A 432 1.79 32.57 -17.28
C ARG A 432 2.45 33.83 -17.78
N VAL A 433 3.61 33.71 -18.39
CA VAL A 433 4.16 34.74 -19.26
C VAL A 433 3.33 34.69 -20.54
N GLU A 434 2.11 35.19 -20.48
CA GLU A 434 1.39 35.59 -21.67
C GLU A 434 1.67 37.06 -21.94
N SER A 435 2.52 37.30 -22.94
CA SER A 435 2.47 38.53 -23.67
C SER A 435 1.08 38.63 -24.31
N THR A 436 0.14 39.32 -23.68
CA THR A 436 -0.85 40.21 -24.33
C THR A 436 -1.89 40.70 -23.33
N GLN A 437 -1.94 42.01 -23.21
CA GLN A 437 -3.03 42.90 -22.91
C GLN A 437 -4.38 42.30 -22.43
N GLY A 438 -4.71 42.57 -21.15
CA GLY A 438 -6.10 42.61 -20.71
C GLY A 438 -6.54 41.53 -19.71
N ALA A 439 -5.67 41.07 -18.78
CA ALA A 439 -6.12 40.23 -17.65
C ALA A 439 -6.26 41.14 -16.40
N SER A 440 -7.49 41.24 -15.91
CA SER A 440 -7.78 41.80 -14.60
C SER A 440 -7.00 41.01 -13.55
N THR A 441 -6.18 41.69 -12.77
CA THR A 441 -5.44 41.18 -11.63
C THR A 441 -6.43 40.73 -10.56
N VAL A 442 -6.77 39.44 -10.57
CA VAL A 442 -7.45 38.80 -9.44
C VAL A 442 -6.42 38.71 -8.32
N SER A 443 -6.69 39.39 -7.22
CA SER A 443 -5.90 39.37 -5.99
C SER A 443 -5.68 37.89 -5.54
N PRO A 444 -4.47 37.53 -5.07
CA PRO A 444 -4.19 36.16 -4.57
C PRO A 444 -5.09 35.71 -3.41
N ASP A 445 -5.85 36.58 -2.82
CA ASP A 445 -6.61 36.37 -1.58
C ASP A 445 -8.02 35.83 -1.77
N THR A 446 -8.54 35.76 -3.00
CA THR A 446 -9.88 35.20 -3.24
C THR A 446 -9.83 33.89 -4.00
N PHE A 447 -9.70 32.80 -3.25
CA PHE A 447 -9.92 31.46 -3.76
C PHE A 447 -11.43 31.23 -3.85
N ASP A 448 -11.97 31.37 -5.05
CA ASP A 448 -13.40 31.16 -5.27
C ASP A 448 -13.69 29.66 -5.46
N THR A 449 -14.26 29.04 -4.42
CA THR A 449 -14.66 27.63 -4.44
C THR A 449 -16.01 27.40 -5.12
N ASN A 450 -16.66 28.45 -5.65
CA ASN A 450 -18.01 28.38 -6.18
C ASN A 450 -18.08 28.62 -7.68
N SER A 451 -17.06 29.24 -8.29
CA SER A 451 -17.03 29.49 -9.73
C SER A 451 -16.66 28.24 -10.51
N PRO A 452 -17.57 27.67 -11.35
CA PRO A 452 -17.28 26.48 -12.13
C PRO A 452 -16.01 26.61 -13.00
N GLY A 453 -15.20 25.54 -13.03
CA GLY A 453 -13.98 25.51 -13.82
C GLY A 453 -12.74 26.13 -13.15
N MET A 454 -12.87 26.76 -11.99
CA MET A 454 -11.71 27.25 -11.24
C MET A 454 -10.87 26.11 -10.70
N PRO A 455 -9.52 26.19 -10.81
CA PRO A 455 -8.63 25.15 -10.29
C PRO A 455 -8.69 25.04 -8.77
N LEU A 456 -8.80 23.80 -8.29
CA LEU A 456 -8.74 23.43 -6.87
C LEU A 456 -7.40 22.76 -6.52
N VAL A 457 -6.32 23.28 -7.11
CA VAL A 457 -4.94 22.90 -6.80
C VAL A 457 -4.34 23.97 -5.90
N VAL A 458 -4.00 23.60 -4.67
CA VAL A 458 -3.45 24.50 -3.67
C VAL A 458 -1.98 24.19 -3.45
N GLU A 459 -1.12 25.20 -3.62
CA GLU A 459 0.32 25.08 -3.42
C GLU A 459 0.70 25.26 -1.96
N GLN A 460 1.60 24.39 -1.48
CA GLN A 460 2.26 24.49 -0.18
C GLN A 460 3.76 24.33 -0.39
N ILE A 461 4.42 25.41 -0.78
CA ILE A 461 5.84 25.45 -1.17
C ILE A 461 6.72 25.85 0.02
N ILE A 462 6.23 26.75 0.86
CA ILE A 462 7.03 27.30 1.96
C ILE A 462 7.28 26.24 3.04
N ARG A 463 8.57 26.03 3.34
CA ARG A 463 9.00 25.22 4.48
C ARG A 463 9.12 26.10 5.72
N PRO A 464 8.46 25.72 6.84
CA PRO A 464 8.59 26.46 8.09
C PRO A 464 10.03 26.59 8.60
N THR A 465 10.91 25.67 8.24
CA THR A 465 12.34 25.66 8.59
C THR A 465 13.17 26.67 7.82
N GLY A 466 12.60 27.32 6.81
CA GLY A 466 13.30 28.23 5.91
C GLY A 466 14.22 27.56 4.88
N LEU A 467 14.29 26.23 4.86
CA LEU A 467 15.17 25.47 3.96
C LEU A 467 14.78 25.67 2.49
N LEU A 468 15.78 25.93 1.66
CA LEU A 468 15.63 26.06 0.22
C LEU A 468 15.59 24.71 -0.47
N ASP A 469 14.98 24.63 -1.64
CA ASP A 469 15.21 23.50 -2.55
C ASP A 469 16.70 23.44 -2.92
N PRO A 470 17.28 22.24 -3.20
CA PRO A 470 18.71 22.11 -3.47
C PRO A 470 19.13 22.87 -4.73
N GLN A 471 20.37 23.33 -4.75
CA GLN A 471 20.94 23.89 -5.97
C GLN A 471 21.20 22.80 -6.99
N ILE A 472 20.81 23.01 -8.24
CA ILE A 472 21.04 22.06 -9.33
C ILE A 472 22.24 22.51 -10.17
N THR A 473 23.19 21.61 -10.38
CA THR A 473 24.37 21.83 -11.20
C THR A 473 24.47 20.72 -12.25
N ILE A 474 24.76 21.07 -13.49
CA ILE A 474 24.97 20.11 -14.58
C ILE A 474 26.48 19.94 -14.83
N ARG A 475 26.92 18.68 -14.95
CA ARG A 475 28.31 18.32 -15.29
C ARG A 475 28.34 17.34 -16.45
N PRO A 476 29.43 17.30 -17.24
CA PRO A 476 29.53 16.43 -18.40
C PRO A 476 29.61 14.95 -18.01
N LEU A 477 29.09 14.06 -18.87
CA LEU A 477 29.11 12.60 -18.66
C LEU A 477 30.53 12.03 -18.59
N LYS A 478 31.45 12.57 -19.38
CA LYS A 478 32.81 12.02 -19.53
C LYS A 478 33.55 11.85 -18.18
N THR A 479 33.32 12.73 -17.23
CA THR A 479 34.00 12.75 -15.90
C THR A 479 33.08 12.34 -14.77
N GLN A 480 31.89 11.79 -15.07
CA GLN A 480 30.85 11.58 -14.06
C GLN A 480 31.29 10.74 -12.86
N ILE A 481 32.15 9.73 -13.05
CA ILE A 481 32.59 8.86 -11.97
C ILE A 481 33.63 9.57 -11.10
N ASP A 482 34.64 10.19 -11.72
CA ASP A 482 35.72 10.89 -11.02
C ASP A 482 35.18 12.11 -10.27
N ASP A 483 34.30 12.89 -10.91
CA ASP A 483 33.65 14.05 -10.28
C ASP A 483 32.77 13.60 -9.11
N THR A 484 32.03 12.51 -9.25
CA THR A 484 31.20 11.97 -8.16
C THR A 484 32.07 11.53 -6.99
N LEU A 485 33.21 10.89 -7.24
CA LEU A 485 34.16 10.48 -6.22
C LEU A 485 34.73 11.69 -5.44
N GLU A 486 35.15 12.73 -6.16
CA GLU A 486 35.69 13.96 -5.54
C GLU A 486 34.63 14.66 -4.69
N LEU A 487 33.41 14.79 -5.23
CA LEU A 487 32.30 15.38 -4.50
C LEU A 487 31.92 14.59 -3.25
N CYS A 488 31.94 13.25 -3.32
CA CYS A 488 31.74 12.40 -2.16
C CYS A 488 32.79 12.68 -1.08
N ARG A 489 34.10 12.76 -1.43
CA ARG A 489 35.17 13.05 -0.46
C ARG A 489 34.96 14.38 0.27
N VAL A 490 34.62 15.43 -0.48
CA VAL A 490 34.33 16.76 0.09
C VAL A 490 33.18 16.72 1.09
N ARG A 491 32.15 15.91 0.83
CA ARG A 491 30.97 15.80 1.73
C ARG A 491 31.27 14.93 2.95
N ILE A 492 32.03 13.85 2.77
CA ILE A 492 32.47 12.95 3.85
C ILE A 492 33.33 13.69 4.88
N GLU A 493 34.25 14.56 4.43
CA GLU A 493 35.05 15.43 5.32
C GLU A 493 34.19 16.32 6.22
N LYS A 494 32.99 16.70 5.73
CA LYS A 494 31.98 17.48 6.48
C LYS A 494 31.01 16.63 7.29
N GLN A 495 31.22 15.31 7.31
CA GLN A 495 30.30 14.34 7.94
C GLN A 495 28.86 14.37 7.38
N GLU A 496 28.72 14.77 6.12
CA GLU A 496 27.47 14.78 5.39
C GLU A 496 27.29 13.48 4.60
N ARG A 497 26.06 13.14 4.21
CA ARG A 497 25.73 11.91 3.46
C ARG A 497 25.45 12.20 2.00
N VAL A 498 25.78 11.23 1.16
CA VAL A 498 25.64 11.35 -0.30
C VAL A 498 24.80 10.21 -0.85
N LEU A 499 23.92 10.58 -1.81
CA LEU A 499 23.16 9.62 -2.59
C LEU A 499 23.63 9.66 -4.03
N VAL A 500 23.82 8.49 -4.64
CA VAL A 500 24.19 8.37 -6.06
C VAL A 500 23.16 7.46 -6.75
N THR A 501 22.54 7.96 -7.81
CA THR A 501 21.55 7.18 -8.57
C THR A 501 22.12 6.76 -9.91
N THR A 502 21.97 5.47 -10.22
CA THR A 502 22.39 4.84 -11.49
C THR A 502 21.16 4.35 -12.27
N LEU A 503 21.36 3.88 -13.50
CA LEU A 503 20.28 3.32 -14.33
C LEU A 503 20.15 1.80 -14.20
N THR A 504 21.23 1.09 -13.87
CA THR A 504 21.21 -0.37 -13.81
C THR A 504 21.78 -0.91 -12.50
N LYS A 505 21.35 -2.12 -12.11
CA LYS A 505 21.85 -2.83 -10.94
C LYS A 505 23.36 -3.05 -11.04
N ARG A 506 23.81 -3.51 -12.20
CA ARG A 506 25.22 -3.77 -12.44
C ARG A 506 26.07 -2.51 -12.25
N THR A 507 25.64 -1.37 -12.82
CA THR A 507 26.35 -0.09 -12.64
C THR A 507 26.38 0.32 -11.16
N ALA A 508 25.31 0.06 -10.38
CA ALA A 508 25.30 0.36 -8.95
C ALA A 508 26.27 -0.50 -8.17
N GLU A 509 26.34 -1.79 -8.48
CA GLU A 509 27.27 -2.75 -7.88
C GLU A 509 28.72 -2.40 -8.21
N ASP A 510 29.04 -2.29 -9.52
CA ASP A 510 30.37 -1.95 -10.03
C ASP A 510 30.89 -0.63 -9.42
N LEU A 511 30.02 0.40 -9.33
CA LEU A 511 30.37 1.68 -8.74
C LEU A 511 30.61 1.59 -7.25
N SER A 512 29.82 0.80 -6.54
CA SER A 512 29.98 0.59 -5.10
C SER A 512 31.28 -0.14 -4.78
N ASP A 513 31.64 -1.14 -5.57
CA ASP A 513 32.89 -1.87 -5.42
C ASP A 513 34.08 -0.96 -5.70
N TYR A 514 34.02 -0.16 -6.79
CA TYR A 514 35.06 0.82 -7.12
C TYR A 514 35.27 1.87 -5.99
N PHE A 515 34.18 2.38 -5.41
CA PHE A 515 34.29 3.35 -4.31
C PHE A 515 34.83 2.71 -3.03
N ARG A 516 34.49 1.46 -2.78
CA ARG A 516 35.02 0.69 -1.65
C ARG A 516 36.51 0.46 -1.77
N ASP A 517 36.99 0.11 -2.98
CA ASP A 517 38.43 -0.08 -3.26
C ASP A 517 39.23 1.21 -3.06
N LEU A 518 38.60 2.37 -3.24
CA LEU A 518 39.18 3.69 -2.98
C LEU A 518 39.01 4.17 -1.52
N GLY A 519 38.54 3.30 -0.63
CA GLY A 519 38.43 3.55 0.81
C GLY A 519 37.19 4.36 1.25
N ILE A 520 36.21 4.52 0.38
CA ILE A 520 34.93 5.15 0.75
C ILE A 520 34.01 4.11 1.39
N LYS A 521 33.37 4.48 2.51
CA LYS A 521 32.34 3.68 3.14
C LYS A 521 31.05 3.79 2.34
N VAL A 522 30.78 2.83 1.49
CA VAL A 522 29.63 2.81 0.56
C VAL A 522 28.82 1.55 0.72
N ARG A 523 27.51 1.68 0.57
CA ARG A 523 26.58 0.57 0.34
C ARG A 523 25.76 0.81 -0.91
N TYR A 524 25.26 -0.26 -1.53
CA TYR A 524 24.31 -0.15 -2.63
C TYR A 524 22.93 -0.67 -2.20
N LEU A 525 21.91 -0.18 -2.89
CA LEU A 525 20.52 -0.56 -2.68
C LEU A 525 19.85 -0.84 -4.04
N HIS A 526 19.19 -1.97 -4.17
CA HIS A 526 18.41 -2.35 -5.36
C HIS A 526 17.13 -3.09 -4.96
N SER A 527 16.32 -3.47 -5.95
CA SER A 527 15.01 -4.11 -5.76
C SER A 527 15.05 -5.45 -5.01
N ASP A 528 16.16 -6.19 -5.12
CA ASP A 528 16.28 -7.53 -4.55
C ASP A 528 16.69 -7.52 -3.06
N ILE A 529 16.96 -6.34 -2.50
CA ILE A 529 17.26 -6.18 -1.08
C ILE A 529 15.96 -6.20 -0.30
N ASP A 530 15.90 -7.11 0.65
CA ASP A 530 14.79 -7.27 1.57
C ASP A 530 14.46 -5.96 2.31
N THR A 531 13.18 -5.75 2.63
CA THR A 531 12.72 -4.51 3.31
C THR A 531 13.37 -4.29 4.64
N ILE A 532 13.69 -5.34 5.39
CA ILE A 532 14.37 -5.17 6.69
C ILE A 532 15.78 -4.72 6.47
N GLU A 533 16.50 -5.38 5.57
CA GLU A 533 17.84 -4.98 5.19
C GLU A 533 17.86 -3.57 4.64
N ARG A 534 16.82 -3.19 3.84
CA ARG A 534 16.65 -1.81 3.35
C ARG A 534 16.49 -0.80 4.49
N VAL A 535 15.66 -1.10 5.49
CA VAL A 535 15.49 -0.24 6.67
C VAL A 535 16.79 -0.15 7.48
N GLU A 536 17.50 -1.25 7.64
CA GLU A 536 18.80 -1.28 8.31
C GLU A 536 19.86 -0.47 7.56
N ILE A 537 19.93 -0.59 6.22
CA ILE A 537 20.84 0.20 5.39
C ILE A 537 20.57 1.71 5.57
N LEU A 538 19.31 2.11 5.55
CA LEU A 538 18.94 3.51 5.72
C LEU A 538 19.23 4.02 7.14
N ARG A 539 19.00 3.19 8.15
CA ARG A 539 19.35 3.50 9.53
C ARG A 539 20.86 3.66 9.70
N ALA A 540 21.64 2.73 9.12
CA ALA A 540 23.09 2.75 9.13
C ALA A 540 23.66 4.00 8.41
N LEU A 541 23.06 4.43 7.30
CA LEU A 541 23.38 5.69 6.62
C LEU A 541 23.15 6.89 7.57
N ARG A 542 21.99 6.95 8.23
CA ARG A 542 21.65 8.01 9.19
C ARG A 542 22.56 7.98 10.42
N ALA A 543 22.90 6.81 10.92
CA ALA A 543 23.84 6.62 12.04
C ALA A 543 25.30 6.97 11.68
N GLY A 544 25.63 7.05 10.38
CA GLY A 544 26.97 7.35 9.91
C GLY A 544 27.91 6.15 9.90
N GLU A 545 27.37 4.95 9.86
CA GLU A 545 28.17 3.74 9.70
C GLU A 545 28.82 3.67 8.31
N PHE A 546 28.17 4.28 7.31
CA PHE A 546 28.72 4.53 5.99
C PHE A 546 28.23 5.89 5.46
N ASP A 547 28.86 6.40 4.39
CA ASP A 547 28.74 7.78 3.97
C ASP A 547 28.02 7.95 2.63
N VAL A 548 28.12 6.95 1.75
CA VAL A 548 27.58 7.00 0.38
C VAL A 548 26.61 5.84 0.15
N LEU A 549 25.43 6.15 -0.34
CA LEU A 549 24.45 5.16 -0.76
C LEU A 549 24.27 5.24 -2.28
N VAL A 550 24.52 4.13 -2.97
CA VAL A 550 24.38 4.00 -4.42
C VAL A 550 23.15 3.17 -4.72
N GLY A 551 22.38 3.51 -5.76
CA GLY A 551 21.31 2.64 -6.18
C GLY A 551 20.53 3.13 -7.38
N ILE A 552 19.62 2.28 -7.90
CA ILE A 552 18.89 2.53 -9.15
C ILE A 552 17.70 3.47 -8.91
N ASN A 553 16.78 3.08 -8.09
CA ASN A 553 15.52 3.75 -7.84
C ASN A 553 15.32 4.01 -6.35
N LEU A 554 16.40 4.46 -5.74
CA LEU A 554 16.59 4.47 -4.30
C LEU A 554 15.52 5.21 -3.51
N LEU A 555 14.78 6.12 -4.15
CA LEU A 555 14.37 7.26 -3.39
C LEU A 555 13.00 7.77 -3.82
N ARG A 556 12.18 6.88 -4.40
CA ARG A 556 10.90 7.35 -4.90
C ARG A 556 10.05 7.93 -3.80
N GLU A 557 9.97 7.29 -2.61
CA GLU A 557 8.97 7.76 -1.63
C GLU A 557 9.29 7.29 -0.21
N GLY A 558 8.87 8.08 0.78
CA GLY A 558 8.85 7.67 2.19
C GLY A 558 10.17 7.74 2.96
N LEU A 559 11.28 8.19 2.37
CA LEU A 559 12.56 8.28 3.08
C LEU A 559 12.81 9.69 3.62
N ASP A 560 12.94 9.79 4.92
CA ASP A 560 13.36 11.00 5.61
C ASP A 560 14.85 10.91 5.96
N LEU A 561 15.71 11.53 5.14
CA LEU A 561 17.16 11.52 5.27
C LEU A 561 17.69 12.95 5.43
N PRO A 562 17.52 13.57 6.59
CA PRO A 562 17.94 14.96 6.80
C PRO A 562 19.47 15.16 6.74
N GLU A 563 20.25 14.08 6.85
CA GLU A 563 21.71 14.08 6.80
C GLU A 563 22.28 14.15 5.37
N VAL A 564 21.44 13.94 4.36
CA VAL A 564 21.85 13.96 2.95
C VAL A 564 21.98 15.38 2.44
N SER A 565 23.21 15.75 2.06
CA SER A 565 23.52 17.07 1.50
C SER A 565 23.76 17.05 -0.01
N LEU A 566 24.10 15.90 -0.59
CA LEU A 566 24.41 15.76 -2.00
C LEU A 566 23.65 14.59 -2.64
N VAL A 567 23.10 14.87 -3.81
CA VAL A 567 22.52 13.84 -4.68
C VAL A 567 23.20 13.91 -6.05
N CYS A 568 23.83 12.83 -6.47
CA CYS A 568 24.44 12.69 -7.79
C CYS A 568 23.52 11.81 -8.67
N ILE A 569 23.11 12.33 -9.82
CA ILE A 569 22.29 11.61 -10.78
C ILE A 569 23.15 11.34 -12.01
N LEU A 570 23.61 10.09 -12.13
CA LEU A 570 24.40 9.65 -13.28
C LEU A 570 23.49 9.44 -14.50
N ASP A 571 24.03 9.65 -15.70
CA ASP A 571 23.30 9.48 -16.97
C ASP A 571 21.93 10.19 -16.94
N ALA A 572 21.91 11.45 -16.51
CA ALA A 572 20.67 12.18 -16.32
C ALA A 572 19.96 12.55 -17.65
N ASP A 573 20.67 12.50 -18.78
CA ASP A 573 20.15 12.74 -20.11
C ASP A 573 19.57 11.51 -20.81
N LYS A 574 19.64 10.34 -20.18
CA LYS A 574 18.96 9.13 -20.67
C LYS A 574 17.49 9.18 -20.27
N GLU A 575 16.67 9.82 -21.11
CA GLU A 575 15.23 9.89 -20.87
C GLU A 575 14.59 8.52 -20.74
N GLY A 576 13.68 8.36 -19.78
CA GLY A 576 12.98 7.15 -19.46
C GLY A 576 12.34 7.27 -18.10
N TYR A 577 11.69 6.21 -17.63
CA TYR A 577 10.98 6.18 -16.36
C TYR A 577 11.84 6.63 -15.16
N LEU A 578 13.11 6.19 -15.05
CA LEU A 578 14.04 6.55 -13.97
C LEU A 578 14.56 7.99 -14.07
N ARG A 579 14.40 8.66 -15.18
CA ARG A 579 14.82 10.02 -15.47
C ARG A 579 13.66 10.90 -15.94
N SER A 580 12.41 10.47 -15.66
CA SER A 580 11.22 11.27 -15.88
C SER A 580 11.24 12.52 -14.98
N GLN A 581 10.51 13.55 -15.37
CA GLN A 581 10.33 14.77 -14.58
C GLN A 581 10.02 14.49 -13.12
N THR A 582 9.03 13.63 -12.86
CA THR A 582 8.60 13.23 -11.51
C THR A 582 9.74 12.58 -10.72
N SER A 583 10.43 11.61 -11.34
CA SER A 583 11.56 10.90 -10.70
C SER A 583 12.70 11.86 -10.35
N LEU A 584 13.07 12.77 -11.26
CA LEU A 584 14.13 13.75 -11.04
C LEU A 584 13.77 14.72 -9.90
N ILE A 585 12.54 15.27 -9.88
CA ILE A 585 12.08 16.20 -8.83
C ILE A 585 12.07 15.52 -7.45
N GLN A 586 11.63 14.28 -7.38
CA GLN A 586 11.58 13.52 -6.12
C GLN A 586 12.98 13.18 -5.60
N THR A 587 13.87 12.75 -6.50
CA THR A 587 15.25 12.43 -6.18
C THR A 587 15.99 13.70 -5.71
N ALA A 588 15.83 14.81 -6.41
CA ALA A 588 16.37 16.12 -6.00
C ALA A 588 15.84 16.55 -4.63
N GLY A 589 14.55 16.32 -4.36
CA GLY A 589 13.90 16.63 -3.09
C GLY A 589 14.51 15.93 -1.86
N ARG A 590 15.32 14.90 -2.04
CA ARG A 590 16.03 14.23 -0.93
C ARG A 590 17.11 15.10 -0.30
N ALA A 591 17.77 15.96 -1.07
CA ALA A 591 18.73 16.94 -0.54
C ALA A 591 18.05 18.20 0.04
N ALA A 592 16.74 18.36 -0.10
CA ALA A 592 16.03 19.59 0.30
C ALA A 592 15.86 19.78 1.83
N ARG A 593 16.32 18.82 2.64
CA ARG A 593 16.26 18.86 4.13
C ARG A 593 17.57 19.29 4.77
N HIS A 594 18.61 19.44 3.97
CA HIS A 594 19.94 19.87 4.41
C HIS A 594 20.22 21.30 3.96
N ILE A 595 20.86 22.11 4.82
CA ILE A 595 21.16 23.53 4.51
C ILE A 595 22.11 23.63 3.30
N ASN A 596 23.02 22.67 3.14
CA ASN A 596 23.97 22.57 2.03
C ASN A 596 23.47 21.66 0.90
N GLY A 597 22.14 21.55 0.74
CA GLY A 597 21.52 20.66 -0.24
C GLY A 597 21.94 21.01 -1.68
N GLU A 598 22.53 20.04 -2.39
CA GLU A 598 22.97 20.18 -3.79
C GLU A 598 22.62 18.93 -4.60
N VAL A 599 22.31 19.12 -5.87
CA VAL A 599 22.05 18.06 -6.84
C VAL A 599 22.93 18.24 -8.05
N ILE A 600 23.66 17.19 -8.40
CA ILE A 600 24.50 17.17 -9.61
C ILE A 600 23.84 16.24 -10.62
N LEU A 601 23.53 16.80 -11.79
CA LEU A 601 23.06 16.05 -12.95
C LEU A 601 24.23 15.85 -13.90
N PHE A 602 24.59 14.60 -14.18
CA PHE A 602 25.60 14.29 -15.19
C PHE A 602 24.91 14.08 -16.53
N ALA A 603 25.14 14.99 -17.46
CA ALA A 603 24.48 15.03 -18.76
C ALA A 603 25.31 15.80 -19.78
N ASP A 604 25.31 15.35 -21.03
CA ASP A 604 25.89 16.11 -22.16
C ASP A 604 24.79 16.93 -22.86
N THR A 605 23.53 16.55 -22.72
CA THR A 605 22.38 17.28 -23.28
C THR A 605 21.33 17.53 -22.20
N ILE A 606 20.69 18.69 -22.23
CA ILE A 606 19.59 19.00 -21.31
C ILE A 606 18.29 18.49 -21.92
N THR A 607 17.68 17.51 -21.29
CA THR A 607 16.39 16.94 -21.71
C THR A 607 15.21 17.78 -21.21
N GLY A 608 14.02 17.54 -21.75
CA GLY A 608 12.80 18.21 -21.32
C GLY A 608 12.50 17.97 -19.83
N SER A 609 12.75 16.77 -19.33
CA SER A 609 12.60 16.41 -17.92
C SER A 609 13.57 17.15 -17.00
N MET A 610 14.82 17.31 -17.41
CA MET A 610 15.83 18.09 -16.68
C MET A 610 15.50 19.58 -16.68
N GLN A 611 15.10 20.14 -17.83
CA GLN A 611 14.70 21.53 -17.93
C GLN A 611 13.56 21.85 -16.95
N ARG A 612 12.58 20.97 -16.90
CA ARG A 612 11.43 21.13 -15.99
C ARG A 612 11.82 21.02 -14.52
N LEU A 613 12.73 20.12 -14.15
CA LEU A 613 13.29 20.05 -12.80
C LEU A 613 13.93 21.38 -12.41
N ILE A 614 14.76 21.98 -13.29
CA ILE A 614 15.47 23.24 -13.03
C ILE A 614 14.45 24.37 -12.81
N GLU A 615 13.49 24.54 -13.74
CA GLU A 615 12.44 25.57 -13.64
C GLU A 615 11.65 25.49 -12.34
N VAL A 616 11.19 24.28 -11.99
CA VAL A 616 10.40 24.05 -10.76
C VAL A 616 11.24 24.36 -9.51
N THR A 617 12.50 23.94 -9.51
CA THR A 617 13.39 24.16 -8.36
C THR A 617 13.73 25.64 -8.19
N GLU A 618 14.02 26.36 -9.26
CA GLU A 618 14.28 27.80 -9.23
C GLU A 618 13.06 28.60 -8.75
N TYR A 619 11.87 28.27 -9.25
CA TYR A 619 10.61 28.87 -8.80
C TYR A 619 10.41 28.68 -7.29
N ARG A 620 10.57 27.44 -6.78
CA ARG A 620 10.41 27.12 -5.36
C ARG A 620 11.46 27.85 -4.51
N ARG A 621 12.71 27.90 -4.97
CA ARG A 621 13.80 28.64 -4.29
C ARG A 621 13.50 30.12 -4.20
N ALA A 622 13.07 30.74 -5.29
CA ALA A 622 12.76 32.18 -5.33
C ALA A 622 11.63 32.50 -4.33
N ARG A 623 10.55 31.74 -4.30
CA ARG A 623 9.46 31.91 -3.32
C ARG A 623 9.92 31.74 -1.88
N GLN A 624 10.71 30.72 -1.58
CA GLN A 624 11.22 30.47 -0.23
C GLN A 624 12.18 31.60 0.22
N ILE A 625 13.05 32.08 -0.67
CA ILE A 625 13.97 33.19 -0.38
C ILE A 625 13.19 34.48 -0.06
N ALA A 626 12.19 34.81 -0.88
CA ALA A 626 11.33 35.98 -0.66
C ALA A 626 10.64 35.88 0.72
N TYR A 627 10.05 34.76 1.04
CA TYR A 627 9.40 34.51 2.33
C TYR A 627 10.37 34.58 3.51
N ASN A 628 11.55 33.96 3.40
CA ASN A 628 12.58 34.02 4.44
C ASN A 628 13.05 35.48 4.70
N THR A 629 13.20 36.28 3.63
CA THR A 629 13.61 37.67 3.74
C THR A 629 12.54 38.51 4.41
N GLU A 630 11.29 38.37 4.01
CA GLU A 630 10.15 39.12 4.57
C GLU A 630 9.95 38.81 6.06
N HIS A 631 10.13 37.54 6.45
CA HIS A 631 9.89 37.09 7.84
C HIS A 631 11.15 36.95 8.68
N ASN A 632 12.33 37.39 8.18
CA ASN A 632 13.64 37.30 8.85
C ASN A 632 13.96 35.84 9.33
N ILE A 633 13.63 34.84 8.51
CA ILE A 633 13.87 33.44 8.83
C ILE A 633 15.29 33.05 8.38
N THR A 634 16.08 32.54 9.33
CA THR A 634 17.37 31.89 9.02
C THR A 634 17.15 30.40 8.81
N PRO A 635 17.48 29.86 7.62
CA PRO A 635 17.34 28.43 7.34
C PRO A 635 18.08 27.54 8.35
N ARG A 636 17.44 26.48 8.80
CA ARG A 636 18.02 25.50 9.74
C ARG A 636 17.79 24.08 9.26
N SER A 637 18.85 23.26 9.24
CA SER A 637 18.71 21.83 8.95
C SER A 637 17.79 21.14 9.96
N VAL A 638 16.98 20.25 9.47
CA VAL A 638 16.09 19.42 10.32
C VAL A 638 16.96 18.39 11.04
N ARG A 639 16.88 18.35 12.37
CA ARG A 639 17.45 17.26 13.17
C ARG A 639 16.29 16.43 13.70
N ARG A 640 16.17 15.20 13.25
CA ARG A 640 15.26 14.21 13.83
C ARG A 640 16.06 13.14 14.53
N ALA A 641 15.65 12.77 15.74
CA ALA A 641 16.18 11.57 16.39
C ALA A 641 15.99 10.39 15.43
N VAL A 642 16.99 9.50 15.35
CA VAL A 642 16.85 8.24 14.62
C VAL A 642 15.70 7.50 15.26
N GLN A 643 14.55 7.44 14.59
CA GLN A 643 13.35 6.87 15.20
C GLN A 643 13.56 5.37 15.44
N GLU A 644 13.39 4.97 16.68
CA GLU A 644 13.13 3.57 17.08
C GLU A 644 11.75 3.08 16.61
N SER A 645 10.99 3.89 15.86
CA SER A 645 9.55 3.83 15.75
C SER A 645 8.98 2.61 15.04
N LEU A 646 9.69 1.96 14.12
CA LEU A 646 9.24 0.66 13.58
C LEU A 646 9.47 -0.47 14.60
N HIS A 647 10.51 -0.35 15.40
CA HIS A 647 10.81 -1.32 16.46
C HIS A 647 9.86 -1.23 17.67
N LEU A 648 9.27 -0.07 17.95
CA LEU A 648 8.33 0.08 19.07
C LEU A 648 6.92 -0.45 18.72
N ILE A 649 6.48 -0.30 17.50
CA ILE A 649 5.21 -0.87 17.02
C ILE A 649 5.33 -2.41 16.90
N LEU A 650 6.54 -2.92 16.64
CA LEU A 650 6.81 -4.37 16.49
C LEU A 650 7.42 -5.02 17.76
N LYS A 651 7.88 -4.25 18.75
CA LYS A 651 8.47 -4.76 20.00
C LYS A 651 7.48 -5.09 21.10
N SER A 652 6.20 -4.80 20.96
CA SER A 652 5.19 -5.31 21.91
C SER A 652 4.98 -6.82 21.78
N GLY A 653 5.57 -7.48 20.77
CA GLY A 653 5.54 -8.92 20.62
C GLY A 653 6.95 -9.51 20.49
N LYS A 654 7.49 -10.04 21.60
CA LYS A 654 8.72 -10.84 21.59
C LYS A 654 8.61 -12.02 20.63
N LYS A 655 9.33 -11.99 19.51
CA LYS A 655 10.11 -13.12 18.94
C LYS A 655 10.87 -12.71 17.69
N GLU A 656 12.16 -12.87 17.72
CA GLU A 656 13.18 -12.51 16.73
C GLU A 656 13.18 -13.34 15.43
N THR A 657 12.11 -14.00 15.06
CA THR A 657 12.18 -15.00 13.99
C THR A 657 11.36 -14.67 12.71
N SER A 658 10.62 -13.57 12.65
CA SER A 658 9.66 -13.38 11.56
C SER A 658 9.80 -12.11 10.71
N LEU A 659 10.89 -11.38 10.85
CA LEU A 659 11.09 -10.12 10.10
C LEU A 659 11.77 -10.30 8.73
N ARG A 660 12.17 -11.51 8.36
CA ARG A 660 12.93 -11.75 7.12
C ARG A 660 12.14 -11.75 5.80
N GLU A 661 10.82 -11.69 5.85
CA GLU A 661 10.00 -12.07 4.69
C GLU A 661 9.00 -11.01 4.16
N MET A 662 9.07 -9.74 4.60
CA MET A 662 7.93 -8.82 4.40
C MET A 662 7.84 -8.02 3.10
N THR A 663 8.77 -8.05 2.15
CA THR A 663 8.69 -7.06 1.04
C THR A 663 9.39 -7.37 -0.29
N GLY A 664 9.75 -8.59 -0.59
CA GLY A 664 10.47 -8.89 -1.84
C GLY A 664 9.71 -8.63 -3.14
N ASP A 665 8.41 -8.90 -3.21
CA ASP A 665 7.75 -9.11 -4.50
C ASP A 665 6.83 -7.97 -4.99
N PHE A 666 6.33 -7.08 -4.11
CA PHE A 666 5.35 -6.08 -4.54
C PHE A 666 5.97 -4.90 -5.31
N ASP A 667 7.14 -4.43 -4.93
CA ASP A 667 7.83 -3.31 -5.62
C ASP A 667 8.32 -3.71 -7.03
N LEU A 668 8.77 -4.94 -7.20
CA LEU A 668 9.28 -5.41 -8.48
C LEU A 668 8.16 -5.69 -9.47
N SER A 669 7.05 -6.27 -9.02
CA SER A 669 5.87 -6.51 -9.85
C SER A 669 5.24 -5.21 -10.35
N GLU A 670 5.26 -4.17 -9.53
CA GLU A 670 4.76 -2.84 -9.87
C GLU A 670 5.67 -2.17 -10.91
N VAL A 671 6.98 -2.18 -10.67
CA VAL A 671 7.98 -1.65 -11.62
C VAL A 671 7.93 -2.41 -12.95
N LEU A 672 7.83 -3.73 -12.92
CA LEU A 672 7.71 -4.54 -14.14
C LEU A 672 6.42 -4.23 -14.90
N THR A 673 5.31 -4.07 -14.20
CA THR A 673 4.02 -3.75 -14.83
C THR A 673 4.04 -2.37 -15.47
N GLU A 674 4.64 -1.37 -14.81
CA GLU A 674 4.78 -0.02 -15.37
C GLU A 674 5.72 0.02 -16.58
N LEU A 675 6.85 -0.69 -16.51
CA LEU A 675 7.77 -0.80 -17.64
C LEU A 675 7.16 -1.57 -18.81
N GLU A 676 6.37 -2.61 -18.55
CA GLU A 676 5.64 -3.34 -19.59
C GLU A 676 4.58 -2.48 -20.27
N VAL A 677 3.89 -1.63 -19.54
CA VAL A 677 2.92 -0.67 -20.08
C VAL A 677 3.64 0.39 -20.94
N GLU A 678 4.72 0.98 -20.41
CA GLU A 678 5.50 1.99 -21.14
C GLU A 678 6.14 1.41 -22.41
N MET A 679 6.59 0.15 -22.36
CA MET A 679 7.09 -0.58 -23.53
C MET A 679 5.99 -0.79 -24.58
N GLN A 680 4.78 -1.14 -24.16
CA GLN A 680 3.65 -1.31 -25.07
C GLN A 680 3.20 0.01 -25.67
N GLU A 681 3.20 1.10 -24.90
CA GLU A 681 2.88 2.45 -25.38
C GLU A 681 3.94 2.93 -26.39
N ALA A 682 5.23 2.74 -26.12
CA ALA A 682 6.32 3.06 -27.04
C ALA A 682 6.22 2.22 -28.32
N SER A 683 5.87 0.94 -28.22
CA SER A 683 5.63 0.07 -29.37
C SER A 683 4.43 0.51 -30.19
N ALA A 684 3.34 0.91 -29.55
CA ALA A 684 2.13 1.43 -30.23
C ALA A 684 2.39 2.77 -30.93
N SER A 685 3.29 3.59 -30.37
CA SER A 685 3.72 4.88 -30.92
C SER A 685 4.82 4.75 -31.97
N MET A 686 5.19 3.52 -32.38
CA MET A 686 6.28 3.20 -33.31
C MET A 686 7.69 3.66 -32.86
N GLU A 687 7.88 3.92 -31.61
CA GLU A 687 9.17 4.24 -30.98
C GLU A 687 9.96 2.96 -30.66
N TYR A 688 10.34 2.21 -31.67
CA TYR A 688 10.90 0.86 -31.52
C TYR A 688 12.23 0.81 -30.77
N GLU A 689 13.05 1.87 -30.82
CA GLU A 689 14.30 1.94 -30.05
C GLU A 689 14.02 2.10 -28.55
N LYS A 690 13.03 2.93 -28.20
CA LYS A 690 12.57 3.10 -26.82
C LYS A 690 11.91 1.83 -26.28
N ALA A 691 11.07 1.18 -27.10
CA ALA A 691 10.45 -0.08 -26.74
C ALA A 691 11.48 -1.20 -26.53
N ALA A 692 12.55 -1.23 -27.34
CA ALA A 692 13.65 -2.20 -27.19
C ALA A 692 14.45 -1.96 -25.91
N LEU A 693 14.76 -0.71 -25.56
CA LEU A 693 15.42 -0.35 -24.31
C LEU A 693 14.59 -0.74 -23.08
N LEU A 694 13.30 -0.47 -23.11
CA LEU A 694 12.37 -0.83 -22.02
C LEU A 694 12.23 -2.36 -21.89
N ARG A 695 12.18 -3.08 -23.02
CA ARG A 695 12.19 -4.55 -23.02
C ARG A 695 13.46 -5.11 -22.38
N ASP A 696 14.61 -4.55 -22.73
CA ASP A 696 15.90 -5.01 -22.22
C ASP A 696 16.00 -4.70 -20.69
N GLN A 697 15.47 -3.57 -20.22
CA GLN A 697 15.33 -3.26 -18.80
C GLN A 697 14.38 -4.23 -18.08
N ILE A 698 13.24 -4.58 -18.69
CA ILE A 698 12.31 -5.58 -18.14
C ILE A 698 13.00 -6.95 -18.05
N MET A 699 13.75 -7.36 -19.09
CA MET A 699 14.48 -8.62 -19.08
C MET A 699 15.58 -8.63 -18.02
N GLU A 700 16.30 -7.53 -17.84
CA GLU A 700 17.35 -7.40 -16.83
C GLU A 700 16.75 -7.44 -15.43
N LEU A 701 15.64 -6.75 -15.17
CA LEU A 701 14.92 -6.79 -13.90
C LEU A 701 14.35 -8.19 -13.60
N LYS A 702 13.79 -8.88 -14.60
CA LYS A 702 13.31 -10.26 -14.46
C LYS A 702 14.45 -11.24 -14.21
N ALA A 703 15.58 -11.07 -14.90
CA ALA A 703 16.78 -11.89 -14.69
C ALA A 703 17.43 -11.64 -13.32
N GLY A 704 17.45 -10.37 -12.87
CA GLY A 704 17.92 -9.96 -11.53
C GLY A 704 17.09 -10.53 -10.40
N ALA A 705 15.77 -10.60 -10.59
CA ALA A 705 14.82 -11.17 -9.65
C ALA A 705 14.83 -12.72 -9.61
N GLY A 706 15.67 -13.37 -10.41
CA GLY A 706 15.71 -14.83 -10.49
C GLY A 706 14.49 -15.45 -11.17
N ILE A 707 13.60 -14.65 -11.74
CA ILE A 707 12.39 -15.10 -12.42
C ILE A 707 12.75 -15.91 -13.68
N ASP A 708 13.89 -15.62 -14.31
CA ASP A 708 14.43 -16.38 -15.44
C ASP A 708 15.46 -17.46 -15.03
N LYS A 709 15.87 -17.52 -13.76
CA LYS A 709 16.85 -18.50 -13.23
C LYS A 709 16.24 -19.68 -12.49
N ILE A 710 14.96 -19.88 -12.54
CA ILE A 710 14.37 -21.16 -12.17
C ILE A 710 14.68 -22.11 -13.36
N GLU A 711 15.93 -22.58 -13.42
CA GLU A 711 16.15 -23.87 -14.02
C GLU A 711 15.24 -24.83 -13.26
N PRO A 712 14.29 -25.49 -13.94
CA PRO A 712 13.48 -26.47 -13.27
C PRO A 712 14.47 -27.48 -12.70
N LYS A 713 14.55 -27.63 -11.37
CA LYS A 713 15.06 -28.87 -10.78
C LYS A 713 14.17 -29.95 -11.35
N ARG A 714 14.57 -30.50 -12.47
CA ARG A 714 14.02 -31.69 -13.09
C ARG A 714 14.22 -32.81 -12.10
N GLN A 715 13.30 -32.97 -11.19
CA GLN A 715 12.94 -34.29 -10.75
C GLN A 715 11.86 -34.78 -11.74
N PRO A 716 12.24 -35.60 -12.71
CA PRO A 716 11.24 -36.25 -13.52
C PRO A 716 10.51 -37.20 -12.56
N VAL A 717 9.26 -36.90 -12.22
CA VAL A 717 8.33 -37.90 -11.76
C VAL A 717 8.10 -38.78 -13.00
N SER A 718 9.00 -39.74 -13.15
CA SER A 718 8.91 -40.76 -14.17
C SER A 718 7.77 -41.68 -13.79
N TYR A 719 6.64 -41.54 -14.47
CA TYR A 719 5.55 -42.50 -14.44
C TYR A 719 5.97 -43.94 -14.76
N LYS A 720 7.20 -44.17 -15.22
CA LYS A 720 7.81 -45.51 -15.41
C LYS A 720 8.27 -46.15 -14.11
N ALA A 721 8.41 -45.44 -13.01
CA ALA A 721 8.80 -46.05 -11.73
C ALA A 721 7.60 -46.70 -11.01
N ALA A 722 6.38 -46.17 -11.19
CA ALA A 722 5.16 -46.76 -10.62
C ALA A 722 4.75 -48.08 -11.29
N ALA A 723 5.12 -48.29 -12.55
CA ALA A 723 4.81 -49.51 -13.28
C ALA A 723 5.78 -50.70 -12.99
N LYS A 724 6.90 -50.46 -12.30
CA LYS A 724 7.88 -51.50 -11.95
C LYS A 724 7.68 -52.09 -10.57
N GLY A 725 6.77 -51.54 -9.74
CA GLY A 725 6.45 -52.04 -8.40
C GLY A 725 5.41 -53.14 -8.33
N MET A 726 4.71 -53.47 -9.42
CA MET A 726 3.71 -54.54 -9.47
C MET A 726 4.19 -55.71 -10.35
N LYS A 727 5.22 -56.41 -9.96
CA LYS A 727 5.45 -57.78 -10.34
C LYS A 727 5.22 -58.63 -9.12
N PHE A 728 4.00 -59.12 -8.95
CA PHE A 728 3.64 -60.22 -8.08
C PHE A 728 4.49 -61.44 -8.44
N GLY A 729 5.26 -61.91 -7.47
CA GLY A 729 6.04 -63.09 -7.59
C GLY A 729 5.19 -64.32 -7.66
N LYS A 730 5.21 -65.03 -8.81
CA LYS A 730 4.98 -66.46 -8.89
C LYS A 730 6.34 -67.13 -8.88
N LYS A 731 6.72 -67.69 -7.73
CA LYS A 731 7.62 -68.82 -7.64
C LYS A 731 7.03 -69.83 -6.66
N LEU A 732 6.24 -70.75 -7.19
CA LEU A 732 6.04 -72.04 -6.54
C LEU A 732 7.29 -72.84 -6.85
N GLY A 733 8.00 -73.18 -5.79
CA GLY A 733 9.12 -74.03 -5.86
C GLY A 733 8.67 -75.49 -5.89
N LYS A 734 9.28 -76.32 -6.76
CA LYS A 734 9.32 -77.71 -6.64
C LYS A 734 10.39 -78.10 -5.61
N ARG A 735 10.03 -78.88 -4.65
CA ARG A 735 10.71 -80.00 -3.98
C ARG A 735 9.87 -80.38 -2.79
N GLY A 736 9.57 -81.61 -2.75
CA GLY A 736 9.98 -82.91 -2.49
C GLY A 736 8.85 -83.61 -1.82
#